data_ff4fa7854072b9768a039bb334bd7583
#
_entry.id   ff4fa7854072b9768a039bb334bd7583
#
_cell.length_a   1.000
_cell.length_b   1.000
_cell.length_c   1.000
_cell.angle_alpha   90.00
_cell.angle_beta   90.00
_cell.angle_gamma   90.00
#
_symmetry.space_group_name_H-M   'P 1'
#
loop_
_entity.id
_entity.type
_entity.pdbx_description
1 polymer ?
#
loop_
_entity_poly.entity_id
_entity_poly.type
_entity_poly.pdbx_seq_one_letter_code
_entity_poly.pdbx_strand_id
1 'polypeptide(L)'
;MKRILFILLELLVITNGLWAIDNHVKSKQDINETIIVGDVYDAYTGEALSNVNVYIQGTTIGTMSTQDGLFLLRGQIERQRTMVISAVGYQTERFRIEPGQQVGIEVALKEKVSNLGDVFVYPGVNPALALMDGVRKYRQNNEQHINMQEVDAETALWVSNIQSKHLQRSIWKSLQTGMLQAEDSSYLIPLYWRKQIAEQVEEKATLLTLTDYQILLSQLQSTCNFYDNHINILSASLLSPLAASGNSYYNYFLADSVQVDQEKHYIVHFQTKNAFNPTFNGEMRIDSASYALRSIDATVPAQTSINYLRHLTIHQDFSADNQLKNENLSLLLDFAIKADSSRIFPTLLLTRSTQLPENHSPSGNTPLIITNDQYQSDISEAMDSIGNTPLFKTAKFLAYAIQTGCIPTSKYVEIGKVHHFFKYNPIEGVRVGIPLQTTQDLWENVSLEGFIAYGTGDRVWKGMGQINLQLPSARRHIVRMRYSDEYILSDVSDFQLYLRENNILSPQINIITRLMQGIPNNPEYYYNTMVRRMEGRIQFEDDWNNYLETQAYLKVGRMGYGTPSRDYYGQPTFLYATLGASARISFNERKVDSYFHRRHIYNHLPIIYLGAELGSYQTEDMLSYRMYGHLQLMLRHKVDLGIAGNLDYLLQAGMIFGRVPYPLLHIFASNQTHAFDNHRFSLMNTYQYAADRYVSLQALWNGKGILFNQIPGIRYLRLHELFECKIAYGALHYDHQSVLPFPTTEHSKEQASAYSLLNAPTTPYVELGVGIGNIFRIGELYGVFRLTDIHNPYNPWWGIRFRLSLGM
;
A
#
# COMPACT_ATOMS: atom_id res chain seq x y z
N MET A 1 1.21 -2.10 4.84
CA MET A 1 -0.12 -2.36 4.33
C MET A 1 -0.11 -3.36 3.18
N LYS A 2 0.54 -3.08 2.03
CA LYS A 2 0.59 -4.00 0.89
C LYS A 2 1.09 -5.41 1.24
N ARG A 3 2.01 -5.61 2.18
CA ARG A 3 2.47 -6.95 2.63
C ARG A 3 1.43 -7.69 3.47
N ILE A 4 0.77 -7.00 4.38
CA ILE A 4 -0.23 -7.60 5.27
C ILE A 4 -1.45 -8.00 4.46
N LEU A 5 -1.81 -7.17 3.50
CA LEU A 5 -2.89 -7.45 2.57
C LEU A 5 -2.53 -8.55 1.58
N PHE A 6 -1.27 -8.60 1.13
CA PHE A 6 -0.75 -9.67 0.29
C PHE A 6 -0.73 -11.01 1.03
N ILE A 7 -0.39 -11.02 2.33
CA ILE A 7 -0.46 -12.20 3.18
C ILE A 7 -1.91 -12.65 3.40
N LEU A 8 -2.82 -11.71 3.61
CA LEU A 8 -4.26 -12.00 3.68
C LEU A 8 -4.80 -12.47 2.33
N LEU A 9 -4.27 -11.92 1.24
CA LEU A 9 -4.60 -12.32 -0.13
C LEU A 9 -4.01 -13.69 -0.47
N GLU A 10 -2.78 -13.99 -0.07
CA GLU A 10 -2.18 -15.31 -0.26
C GLU A 10 -2.82 -16.37 0.61
N LEU A 11 -3.26 -16.05 1.81
CA LEU A 11 -4.12 -16.94 2.60
C LEU A 11 -5.44 -17.25 1.88
N LEU A 12 -6.02 -16.24 1.24
CA LEU A 12 -7.18 -16.39 0.36
C LEU A 12 -6.85 -17.20 -0.91
N VAL A 13 -5.64 -17.05 -1.46
CA VAL A 13 -5.15 -17.79 -2.64
C VAL A 13 -4.74 -19.22 -2.29
N ILE A 14 -4.12 -19.44 -1.12
CA ILE A 14 -3.76 -20.78 -0.65
C ILE A 14 -5.03 -21.61 -0.36
N THR A 15 -6.06 -20.98 0.21
CA THR A 15 -7.37 -21.63 0.33
C THR A 15 -7.98 -21.95 -1.03
N ASN A 16 -7.66 -21.20 -2.08
CA ASN A 16 -8.13 -21.44 -3.46
C ASN A 16 -7.23 -22.42 -4.24
N GLY A 17 -5.92 -22.45 -3.98
CA GLY A 17 -4.98 -23.40 -4.63
C GLY A 17 -5.23 -24.85 -4.20
N LEU A 18 -5.57 -25.07 -2.94
CA LEU A 18 -6.02 -26.37 -2.44
C LEU A 18 -7.39 -26.79 -3.01
N TRP A 19 -8.12 -25.84 -3.58
CA TRP A 19 -9.41 -26.03 -4.21
C TRP A 19 -9.33 -26.56 -5.66
N ALA A 20 -8.27 -26.25 -6.36
CA ALA A 20 -8.08 -26.67 -7.73
C ALA A 20 -7.80 -28.17 -7.87
N ILE A 21 -7.37 -28.82 -6.80
CA ILE A 21 -7.05 -30.25 -6.79
C ILE A 21 -8.27 -31.14 -6.57
N ASP A 22 -9.36 -30.60 -5.97
CA ASP A 22 -10.52 -31.40 -5.59
C ASP A 22 -11.70 -31.33 -6.60
N ASN A 23 -11.59 -30.56 -7.68
CA ASN A 23 -12.68 -30.31 -8.63
C ASN A 23 -12.71 -31.20 -9.89
N HIS A 24 -12.12 -32.38 -9.86
CA HIS A 24 -12.17 -33.30 -11.01
C HIS A 24 -13.23 -34.40 -10.92
N VAL A 25 -14.32 -34.19 -10.14
CA VAL A 25 -15.45 -35.13 -10.12
C VAL A 25 -16.80 -34.44 -10.15
N LYS A 26 -17.48 -34.63 -11.30
CA LYS A 26 -18.93 -34.59 -11.54
C LYS A 26 -19.64 -33.24 -11.69
N SER A 27 -19.86 -32.90 -12.96
CA SER A 27 -21.03 -32.14 -13.42
C SER A 27 -22.31 -32.93 -13.18
N LYS A 28 -23.18 -32.44 -12.31
CA LYS A 28 -24.61 -32.70 -12.38
C LYS A 28 -25.30 -31.35 -12.53
N GLN A 29 -25.99 -31.18 -13.63
CA GLN A 29 -26.97 -30.13 -13.84
C GLN A 29 -28.05 -30.25 -12.77
N ASP A 30 -28.07 -29.36 -11.79
CA ASP A 30 -29.20 -29.19 -10.90
C ASP A 30 -30.07 -28.02 -11.41
N ILE A 31 -31.28 -28.41 -11.82
CA ILE A 31 -32.36 -27.57 -12.31
C ILE A 31 -33.03 -26.89 -11.12
N ASN A 32 -32.40 -25.94 -10.48
CA ASN A 32 -33.02 -25.10 -9.45
C ASN A 32 -32.51 -23.65 -9.49
N GLU A 33 -32.37 -23.12 -10.69
CA GLU A 33 -32.05 -21.71 -10.86
C GLU A 33 -33.33 -20.87 -10.82
N THR A 34 -33.42 -19.92 -9.89
CA THR A 34 -34.48 -18.94 -9.84
C THR A 34 -34.18 -17.81 -10.81
N ILE A 35 -35.09 -17.54 -11.73
CA ILE A 35 -34.98 -16.50 -12.75
C ILE A 35 -36.20 -15.60 -12.66
N ILE A 36 -35.98 -14.33 -12.39
CA ILE A 36 -37.05 -13.34 -12.33
C ILE A 36 -36.72 -12.25 -13.33
N VAL A 37 -37.59 -12.07 -14.28
CA VAL A 37 -37.55 -10.98 -15.25
C VAL A 37 -38.63 -10.00 -14.90
N GLY A 38 -38.37 -8.71 -14.95
CA GLY A 38 -39.44 -7.74 -14.70
C GLY A 38 -39.11 -6.37 -15.23
N ASP A 39 -40.13 -5.55 -15.22
CA ASP A 39 -40.06 -4.14 -15.50
C ASP A 39 -40.49 -3.32 -14.27
N VAL A 40 -39.82 -2.21 -14.06
CA VAL A 40 -40.11 -1.29 -12.97
C VAL A 40 -40.45 0.07 -13.55
N TYR A 41 -41.64 0.58 -13.17
CA TYR A 41 -42.12 1.87 -13.62
C TYR A 41 -42.74 2.67 -12.47
N ASP A 42 -42.79 3.97 -12.65
CA ASP A 42 -43.47 4.87 -11.73
C ASP A 42 -44.99 4.61 -11.74
N ALA A 43 -45.58 4.35 -10.59
CA ALA A 43 -47.00 4.04 -10.43
C ALA A 43 -47.97 5.15 -10.85
N TYR A 44 -47.47 6.40 -10.96
CA TYR A 44 -48.31 7.57 -11.26
C TYR A 44 -48.14 8.04 -12.71
N THR A 45 -46.86 8.08 -13.17
CA THR A 45 -46.55 8.57 -14.54
C THR A 45 -46.52 7.45 -15.57
N GLY A 46 -46.34 6.19 -15.15
CA GLY A 46 -46.13 5.06 -16.04
C GLY A 46 -44.77 5.06 -16.75
N GLU A 47 -43.86 5.97 -16.38
CA GLU A 47 -42.51 6.03 -16.96
C GLU A 47 -41.63 4.94 -16.38
N ALA A 48 -40.77 4.37 -17.22
CA ALA A 48 -39.79 3.35 -16.82
C ALA A 48 -38.75 3.93 -15.85
N LEU A 49 -38.52 3.20 -14.74
CA LEU A 49 -37.54 3.62 -13.72
C LEU A 49 -36.23 2.91 -13.94
N SER A 50 -35.19 3.68 -14.23
CA SER A 50 -33.82 3.20 -14.35
C SER A 50 -33.07 3.16 -13.01
N ASN A 51 -32.06 2.29 -12.88
CA ASN A 51 -31.20 2.15 -11.70
C ASN A 51 -31.95 1.79 -10.39
N VAL A 52 -33.07 1.11 -10.52
CA VAL A 52 -33.80 0.54 -9.38
C VAL A 52 -33.02 -0.67 -8.86
N ASN A 53 -32.73 -0.72 -7.57
CA ASN A 53 -32.08 -1.86 -6.94
C ASN A 53 -33.09 -3.00 -6.76
N VAL A 54 -32.78 -4.17 -7.32
CA VAL A 54 -33.54 -5.41 -7.16
C VAL A 54 -32.64 -6.47 -6.55
N TYR A 55 -32.92 -6.90 -5.32
CA TYR A 55 -32.05 -7.87 -4.65
C TYR A 55 -32.85 -8.82 -3.77
N ILE A 56 -32.29 -9.99 -3.50
CA ILE A 56 -32.87 -10.98 -2.60
C ILE A 56 -32.29 -10.78 -1.21
N GLN A 57 -33.16 -10.45 -0.25
CA GLN A 57 -32.77 -10.16 1.12
C GLN A 57 -32.01 -11.33 1.76
N GLY A 58 -30.86 -11.04 2.36
CA GLY A 58 -29.97 -12.03 2.98
C GLY A 58 -29.20 -12.89 1.98
N THR A 59 -28.99 -12.38 0.74
CA THR A 59 -28.16 -13.02 -0.28
C THR A 59 -27.35 -11.97 -1.02
N THR A 60 -26.40 -12.41 -1.83
CA THR A 60 -25.64 -11.53 -2.74
C THR A 60 -26.27 -11.48 -4.15
N ILE A 61 -27.48 -12.00 -4.30
CA ILE A 61 -28.20 -12.03 -5.58
C ILE A 61 -28.94 -10.70 -5.73
N GLY A 62 -28.51 -9.89 -6.68
CA GLY A 62 -29.11 -8.59 -6.97
C GLY A 62 -28.78 -8.12 -8.37
N THR A 63 -29.59 -7.22 -8.87
CA THR A 63 -29.44 -6.57 -10.17
C THR A 63 -29.99 -5.15 -10.09
N MET A 64 -29.82 -4.36 -11.15
CA MET A 64 -30.45 -3.05 -11.30
C MET A 64 -31.24 -3.00 -12.60
N SER A 65 -32.32 -2.18 -12.61
CA SER A 65 -33.07 -1.96 -13.83
C SER A 65 -32.25 -1.14 -14.86
N THR A 66 -32.48 -1.46 -16.13
CA THR A 66 -31.93 -0.74 -17.30
C THR A 66 -32.59 0.63 -17.48
N GLN A 67 -32.21 1.39 -18.51
CA GLN A 67 -32.85 2.65 -18.86
C GLN A 67 -34.34 2.48 -19.24
N ASP A 68 -34.69 1.31 -19.74
CA ASP A 68 -36.05 0.96 -20.09
C ASP A 68 -36.82 0.31 -18.93
N GLY A 69 -36.32 0.38 -17.71
CA GLY A 69 -36.94 -0.17 -16.50
C GLY A 69 -36.83 -1.69 -16.37
N LEU A 70 -36.24 -2.39 -17.33
CA LEU A 70 -36.15 -3.85 -17.34
C LEU A 70 -35.09 -4.36 -16.40
N PHE A 71 -35.34 -5.44 -15.67
CA PHE A 71 -34.34 -6.15 -14.86
C PHE A 71 -34.41 -7.67 -15.07
N LEU A 72 -33.27 -8.30 -14.92
CA LEU A 72 -33.12 -9.76 -14.87
C LEU A 72 -32.40 -10.14 -13.59
N LEU A 73 -33.11 -10.79 -12.67
CA LEU A 73 -32.55 -11.36 -11.46
C LEU A 73 -32.38 -12.87 -11.65
N ARG A 74 -31.15 -13.35 -11.50
CA ARG A 74 -30.79 -14.75 -11.68
C ARG A 74 -29.97 -15.26 -10.52
N GLY A 75 -30.32 -16.41 -9.97
CA GLY A 75 -29.53 -17.02 -8.90
C GLY A 75 -30.16 -18.27 -8.30
N GLN A 76 -29.34 -19.00 -7.55
CA GLN A 76 -29.84 -20.18 -6.83
C GLN A 76 -30.27 -19.78 -5.42
N ILE A 77 -31.52 -20.07 -5.11
CA ILE A 77 -32.14 -19.84 -3.80
C ILE A 77 -32.45 -21.20 -3.20
N GLU A 78 -31.94 -21.48 -2.00
CA GLU A 78 -32.12 -22.78 -1.33
C GLU A 78 -33.43 -22.88 -0.54
N ARG A 79 -34.02 -21.74 -0.19
CA ARG A 79 -35.29 -21.63 0.56
C ARG A 79 -36.06 -20.38 0.16
N GLN A 80 -37.31 -20.32 0.52
CA GLN A 80 -38.15 -19.12 0.32
C GLN A 80 -37.41 -17.87 0.85
N ARG A 81 -37.36 -16.82 0.04
CA ARG A 81 -36.72 -15.54 0.34
C ARG A 81 -37.60 -14.36 -0.01
N THR A 82 -37.22 -13.20 0.46
CA THR A 82 -37.86 -11.93 0.09
C THR A 82 -36.98 -11.21 -0.93
N MET A 83 -37.55 -10.94 -2.11
CA MET A 83 -36.95 -9.99 -3.07
C MET A 83 -37.39 -8.60 -2.69
N VAL A 84 -36.42 -7.68 -2.68
CA VAL A 84 -36.62 -6.27 -2.34
C VAL A 84 -36.33 -5.45 -3.59
N ILE A 85 -37.25 -4.56 -3.92
CA ILE A 85 -37.15 -3.62 -5.05
C ILE A 85 -37.21 -2.22 -4.46
N SER A 86 -36.13 -1.46 -4.63
CA SER A 86 -36.00 -0.14 -4.02
C SER A 86 -35.32 0.87 -4.94
N ALA A 87 -35.89 2.06 -4.98
CA ALA A 87 -35.32 3.22 -5.68
C ALA A 87 -35.36 4.43 -4.77
N VAL A 88 -34.41 5.36 -4.99
CA VAL A 88 -34.38 6.63 -4.26
C VAL A 88 -35.65 7.43 -4.61
N GLY A 89 -36.36 7.87 -3.59
CA GLY A 89 -37.60 8.62 -3.75
C GLY A 89 -38.87 7.76 -3.85
N TYR A 90 -38.73 6.42 -3.81
CA TYR A 90 -39.86 5.49 -3.95
C TYR A 90 -40.05 4.61 -2.73
N GLN A 91 -41.27 4.12 -2.52
CA GLN A 91 -41.56 3.12 -1.49
C GLN A 91 -40.96 1.79 -1.89
N THR A 92 -40.28 1.15 -0.94
CA THR A 92 -39.66 -0.16 -1.17
C THR A 92 -40.73 -1.25 -1.23
N GLU A 93 -40.77 -1.97 -2.33
CA GLU A 93 -41.64 -3.12 -2.53
C GLU A 93 -40.94 -4.44 -2.20
N ARG A 94 -41.69 -5.40 -1.68
CA ARG A 94 -41.17 -6.70 -1.23
C ARG A 94 -42.01 -7.85 -1.75
N PHE A 95 -41.37 -8.80 -2.43
CA PHE A 95 -42.02 -9.98 -3.02
C PHE A 95 -41.44 -11.26 -2.42
N ARG A 96 -42.27 -12.24 -2.10
CA ARG A 96 -41.79 -13.56 -1.69
C ARG A 96 -41.46 -14.40 -2.91
N ILE A 97 -40.30 -15.06 -2.87
CA ILE A 97 -39.76 -15.87 -3.97
C ILE A 97 -39.49 -17.28 -3.47
N GLU A 98 -39.90 -18.26 -4.27
CA GLU A 98 -39.63 -19.68 -4.02
C GLU A 98 -38.36 -20.15 -4.77
N PRO A 99 -37.64 -21.17 -4.27
CA PRO A 99 -36.56 -21.80 -4.99
C PRO A 99 -36.95 -22.33 -6.35
N GLY A 100 -36.18 -22.05 -7.40
CA GLY A 100 -36.42 -22.52 -8.76
C GLY A 100 -37.56 -21.78 -9.50
N GLN A 101 -38.11 -20.70 -8.94
CA GLN A 101 -39.18 -19.93 -9.54
C GLN A 101 -38.69 -19.22 -10.80
N GLN A 102 -39.43 -19.36 -11.89
CA GLN A 102 -39.19 -18.61 -13.13
C GLN A 102 -40.47 -17.80 -13.43
N VAL A 103 -40.38 -16.49 -13.28
CA VAL A 103 -41.56 -15.62 -13.38
C VAL A 103 -41.21 -14.26 -13.98
N GLY A 104 -42.13 -13.68 -14.76
CA GLY A 104 -42.15 -12.29 -15.17
C GLY A 104 -42.99 -11.48 -14.20
N ILE A 105 -42.53 -10.34 -13.74
CA ILE A 105 -43.28 -9.44 -12.86
C ILE A 105 -43.22 -8.00 -13.35
N GLU A 106 -44.35 -7.30 -13.19
CA GLU A 106 -44.45 -5.86 -13.40
C GLU A 106 -44.52 -5.18 -12.04
N VAL A 107 -43.67 -4.18 -11.81
CA VAL A 107 -43.55 -3.52 -10.51
C VAL A 107 -43.78 -2.01 -10.67
N ALA A 108 -44.89 -1.55 -10.14
CA ALA A 108 -45.23 -0.14 -10.06
C ALA A 108 -44.74 0.41 -8.71
N LEU A 109 -43.64 1.16 -8.68
CA LEU A 109 -43.18 1.81 -7.47
C LEU A 109 -43.97 3.11 -7.23
N LYS A 110 -44.51 3.24 -6.04
CA LYS A 110 -45.12 4.48 -5.58
C LYS A 110 -44.06 5.40 -5.05
N GLU A 111 -44.12 6.68 -5.42
CA GLU A 111 -43.29 7.66 -4.78
C GLU A 111 -43.45 7.56 -3.27
N LYS A 112 -42.32 7.51 -2.57
CA LYS A 112 -42.32 7.65 -1.15
C LYS A 112 -42.66 9.11 -0.87
N VAL A 113 -43.96 9.39 -0.66
CA VAL A 113 -44.34 10.61 0.00
C VAL A 113 -43.85 10.52 1.45
N SER A 114 -42.52 10.67 1.65
CA SER A 114 -42.07 11.38 2.81
C SER A 114 -42.72 12.75 2.66
N ASN A 115 -43.29 13.32 3.69
CA ASN A 115 -43.53 14.76 3.74
C ASN A 115 -42.10 15.39 3.69
N LEU A 116 -41.50 15.39 2.52
CA LEU A 116 -40.55 16.37 2.10
C LEU A 116 -41.37 17.63 2.07
N GLY A 117 -41.22 18.46 3.07
CA GLY A 117 -41.76 19.80 3.06
C GLY A 117 -41.47 20.35 1.67
N ASP A 118 -42.44 20.91 1.02
CA ASP A 118 -42.49 21.34 -0.37
C ASP A 118 -41.08 21.66 -0.88
N VAL A 119 -40.59 20.88 -1.85
CA VAL A 119 -39.35 21.22 -2.57
C VAL A 119 -39.69 22.46 -3.37
N PHE A 120 -39.51 23.62 -2.75
CA PHE A 120 -39.61 24.89 -3.44
C PHE A 120 -38.47 24.94 -4.47
N VAL A 121 -38.78 24.69 -5.71
CA VAL A 121 -37.90 25.01 -6.83
C VAL A 121 -37.88 26.53 -6.92
N TYR A 122 -36.98 27.17 -6.24
CA TYR A 122 -36.74 28.60 -6.37
C TYR A 122 -36.18 28.87 -7.77
N PRO A 123 -36.81 29.76 -8.55
CA PRO A 123 -36.16 30.31 -9.73
C PRO A 123 -35.05 31.25 -9.24
N GLY A 124 -33.85 30.72 -9.02
CA GLY A 124 -32.71 31.47 -8.47
C GLY A 124 -31.56 30.59 -8.05
N VAL A 125 -30.61 31.16 -7.32
CA VAL A 125 -29.44 30.44 -6.80
C VAL A 125 -29.89 29.35 -5.82
N ASN A 126 -29.39 28.14 -6.03
CA ASN A 126 -29.66 27.01 -5.12
C ASN A 126 -29.28 27.37 -3.67
N PRO A 127 -30.23 27.40 -2.71
CA PRO A 127 -29.98 27.83 -1.35
C PRO A 127 -28.94 26.95 -0.63
N ALA A 128 -28.81 25.68 -1.00
CA ALA A 128 -27.80 24.80 -0.48
C ALA A 128 -26.37 25.26 -0.84
N LEU A 129 -26.17 25.87 -2.02
CA LEU A 129 -24.85 26.39 -2.42
C LEU A 129 -24.46 27.59 -1.56
N ALA A 130 -25.39 28.50 -1.28
CA ALA A 130 -25.13 29.65 -0.40
C ALA A 130 -24.79 29.18 1.02
N LEU A 131 -25.49 28.16 1.52
CA LEU A 131 -25.20 27.56 2.82
C LEU A 131 -23.79 26.92 2.82
N MET A 132 -23.43 26.16 1.78
CA MET A 132 -22.11 25.54 1.65
C MET A 132 -20.99 26.56 1.53
N ASP A 133 -21.23 27.70 0.88
CA ASP A 133 -20.28 28.80 0.84
C ASP A 133 -20.07 29.41 2.24
N GLY A 134 -21.14 29.49 3.04
CA GLY A 134 -21.06 29.86 4.47
C GLY A 134 -20.17 28.87 5.24
N VAL A 135 -20.40 27.56 5.10
CA VAL A 135 -19.61 26.51 5.76
C VAL A 135 -18.13 26.65 5.41
N ARG A 136 -17.80 26.86 4.14
CA ARG A 136 -16.41 27.05 3.68
C ARG A 136 -15.79 28.32 4.19
N LYS A 137 -16.57 29.42 4.28
CA LYS A 137 -16.09 30.71 4.80
C LYS A 137 -15.72 30.61 6.27
N TYR A 138 -16.53 29.92 7.08
CA TYR A 138 -16.30 29.76 8.51
C TYR A 138 -15.51 28.49 8.87
N ARG A 139 -14.97 27.79 7.89
CA ARG A 139 -14.25 26.53 8.05
C ARG A 139 -13.16 26.58 9.11
N GLN A 140 -12.29 27.57 9.07
CA GLN A 140 -11.19 27.71 10.04
C GLN A 140 -11.65 27.90 11.48
N ASN A 141 -12.78 28.57 11.68
CA ASN A 141 -13.34 28.77 13.01
C ASN A 141 -14.05 27.53 13.53
N ASN A 142 -14.55 26.69 12.63
CA ASN A 142 -15.29 25.46 12.92
C ASN A 142 -14.43 24.22 12.78
N GLU A 143 -13.13 24.36 12.51
CA GLU A 143 -12.20 23.25 12.43
C GLU A 143 -12.25 22.43 13.72
N GLN A 144 -12.47 21.14 13.54
CA GLN A 144 -12.69 20.23 14.65
C GLN A 144 -11.35 19.73 15.15
N HIS A 145 -11.06 19.96 16.41
CA HIS A 145 -9.96 19.32 17.10
C HIS A 145 -10.43 17.95 17.61
N ILE A 146 -10.32 16.94 16.74
CA ILE A 146 -10.67 15.58 17.11
C ILE A 146 -9.52 15.00 17.93
N ASN A 147 -9.63 15.03 19.24
CA ASN A 147 -8.68 14.38 20.12
C ASN A 147 -9.09 12.92 20.36
N MET A 148 -8.59 12.02 19.51
CA MET A 148 -8.88 10.58 19.57
C MET A 148 -8.32 9.88 20.83
N GLN A 149 -7.48 10.53 21.61
CA GLN A 149 -6.93 9.95 22.85
C GLN A 149 -7.91 10.01 24.03
N GLU A 150 -8.90 10.87 23.96
CA GLU A 150 -9.88 11.09 25.03
C GLU A 150 -11.22 10.37 24.78
N VAL A 151 -11.38 9.70 23.65
CA VAL A 151 -12.64 9.07 23.25
C VAL A 151 -12.55 7.55 23.41
N ASP A 152 -13.53 6.98 24.11
CA ASP A 152 -13.68 5.54 24.17
C ASP A 152 -13.91 4.99 22.75
N ALA A 153 -13.09 4.04 22.33
CA ALA A 153 -13.10 3.53 20.98
C ALA A 153 -12.95 2.02 20.92
N GLU A 154 -13.71 1.39 20.05
CA GLU A 154 -13.56 -0.01 19.70
C GLU A 154 -13.23 -0.15 18.21
N THR A 155 -12.22 -0.94 17.90
CA THR A 155 -11.81 -1.23 16.51
C THR A 155 -11.68 -2.73 16.35
N ALA A 156 -12.35 -3.30 15.36
CA ALA A 156 -12.27 -4.71 15.07
C ALA A 156 -12.08 -5.00 13.57
N LEU A 157 -11.27 -6.00 13.25
CA LEU A 157 -11.07 -6.51 11.89
C LEU A 157 -11.55 -7.98 11.84
N TRP A 158 -12.42 -8.25 10.91
CA TRP A 158 -13.07 -9.54 10.76
C TRP A 158 -12.87 -10.13 9.36
N VAL A 159 -12.84 -11.47 9.27
CA VAL A 159 -13.23 -12.14 8.03
C VAL A 159 -14.73 -12.35 8.09
N SER A 160 -15.46 -11.79 7.16
CA SER A 160 -16.92 -11.79 7.12
C SER A 160 -17.48 -12.56 5.92
N ASN A 161 -18.81 -12.67 5.83
CA ASN A 161 -19.52 -13.33 4.73
C ASN A 161 -19.21 -14.84 4.61
N ILE A 162 -18.97 -15.51 5.75
CA ILE A 162 -18.79 -16.95 5.78
C ILE A 162 -20.18 -17.60 5.94
N GLN A 163 -20.66 -18.27 4.90
CA GLN A 163 -21.98 -18.90 4.92
C GLN A 163 -21.92 -20.34 5.44
N SER A 164 -23.03 -20.82 5.98
CA SER A 164 -23.16 -22.19 6.53
C SER A 164 -22.73 -23.30 5.55
N LYS A 165 -22.95 -23.12 4.24
CA LYS A 165 -22.47 -24.04 3.19
C LYS A 165 -20.94 -24.18 3.12
N HIS A 166 -20.20 -23.18 3.57
CA HIS A 166 -18.74 -23.21 3.62
C HIS A 166 -18.23 -24.02 4.79
N LEU A 167 -19.00 -24.11 5.89
CA LEU A 167 -18.63 -24.84 7.10
C LEU A 167 -18.56 -26.36 6.90
N GLN A 168 -19.18 -26.89 5.85
CA GLN A 168 -19.11 -28.33 5.53
C GLN A 168 -17.73 -28.74 4.96
N ARG A 169 -16.90 -27.76 4.56
CA ARG A 169 -15.57 -28.00 4.03
C ARG A 169 -14.56 -28.15 5.19
N SER A 170 -13.58 -29.04 5.02
CA SER A 170 -12.63 -29.40 6.08
C SER A 170 -11.90 -28.20 6.69
N ILE A 171 -11.55 -27.20 5.89
CA ILE A 171 -10.84 -26.00 6.34
C ILE A 171 -11.71 -25.17 7.29
N TRP A 172 -12.94 -24.83 6.88
CA TRP A 172 -13.84 -24.02 7.70
C TRP A 172 -14.39 -24.79 8.91
N LYS A 173 -14.53 -26.10 8.79
CA LYS A 173 -14.95 -26.97 9.91
C LYS A 173 -13.99 -26.89 11.08
N SER A 174 -12.70 -26.78 10.82
CA SER A 174 -11.67 -26.65 11.89
C SER A 174 -11.71 -25.31 12.63
N LEU A 175 -12.34 -24.29 12.04
CA LEU A 175 -12.47 -22.95 12.61
C LEU A 175 -13.83 -22.71 13.29
N GLN A 176 -14.76 -23.66 13.17
CA GLN A 176 -16.15 -23.48 13.61
C GLN A 176 -16.28 -23.12 15.09
N THR A 177 -15.39 -23.63 15.94
CA THR A 177 -15.40 -23.37 17.39
C THR A 177 -15.05 -21.91 17.76
N GLY A 178 -14.40 -21.17 16.88
CA GLY A 178 -14.05 -19.77 17.12
C GLY A 178 -14.76 -18.78 16.17
N MET A 179 -15.83 -19.21 15.51
CA MET A 179 -16.66 -18.34 14.67
C MET A 179 -17.80 -17.75 15.46
N LEU A 180 -18.01 -16.45 15.31
CA LEU A 180 -19.18 -15.76 15.83
C LEU A 180 -20.26 -15.71 14.76
N GLN A 181 -21.50 -15.91 15.19
CA GLN A 181 -22.64 -15.86 14.26
C GLN A 181 -23.20 -14.44 14.20
N ALA A 182 -23.29 -13.90 13.00
CA ALA A 182 -23.91 -12.63 12.72
C ALA A 182 -25.44 -12.73 12.63
N GLU A 183 -26.16 -11.62 12.76
CA GLU A 183 -27.62 -11.57 12.68
C GLU A 183 -28.17 -12.10 11.35
N ASP A 184 -27.43 -11.92 10.26
CA ASP A 184 -27.77 -12.42 8.91
C ASP A 184 -27.52 -13.93 8.74
N SER A 185 -27.23 -14.65 9.83
CA SER A 185 -26.82 -16.06 9.85
C SER A 185 -25.50 -16.36 9.13
N SER A 186 -24.70 -15.34 8.80
CA SER A 186 -23.31 -15.51 8.37
C SER A 186 -22.41 -15.68 9.59
N TYR A 187 -21.16 -16.11 9.36
CA TYR A 187 -20.17 -16.27 10.39
C TYR A 187 -19.05 -15.27 10.22
N LEU A 188 -18.53 -14.78 11.35
CA LEU A 188 -17.43 -13.85 11.47
C LEU A 188 -16.23 -14.51 12.15
N ILE A 189 -15.03 -14.27 11.65
CA ILE A 189 -13.78 -14.68 12.28
C ILE A 189 -13.04 -13.42 12.72
N PRO A 190 -12.82 -13.22 14.03
CA PRO A 190 -12.06 -12.08 14.50
C PRO A 190 -10.56 -12.26 14.21
N LEU A 191 -9.97 -11.29 13.51
CA LEU A 191 -8.54 -11.25 13.23
C LEU A 191 -7.79 -10.32 14.17
N TYR A 192 -8.42 -9.22 14.53
CA TYR A 192 -7.89 -8.21 15.42
C TYR A 192 -9.04 -7.51 16.15
N TRP A 193 -8.80 -7.20 17.40
CA TRP A 193 -9.73 -6.44 18.22
C TRP A 193 -8.94 -5.55 19.19
N ARG A 194 -9.37 -4.30 19.31
CA ARG A 194 -8.84 -3.31 20.25
C ARG A 194 -9.99 -2.52 20.85
N LYS A 195 -9.98 -2.41 22.14
CA LYS A 195 -10.88 -1.55 22.91
C LYS A 195 -10.06 -0.61 23.75
N GLN A 196 -10.40 0.68 23.71
CA GLN A 196 -9.82 1.71 24.54
C GLN A 196 -10.93 2.36 25.34
N ILE A 197 -10.81 2.38 26.66
CA ILE A 197 -11.69 3.08 27.60
C ILE A 197 -10.77 3.94 28.45
N ALA A 198 -10.89 5.25 28.28
CA ALA A 198 -9.98 6.23 28.88
C ALA A 198 -8.49 5.86 28.60
N GLU A 199 -7.70 5.61 29.64
CA GLU A 199 -6.29 5.22 29.51
C GLU A 199 -6.07 3.69 29.39
N GLN A 200 -7.12 2.89 29.57
CA GLN A 200 -7.01 1.44 29.51
C GLN A 200 -7.18 0.95 28.06
N VAL A 201 -6.22 0.17 27.58
CA VAL A 201 -6.24 -0.42 26.25
C VAL A 201 -6.17 -1.92 26.35
N GLU A 202 -7.19 -2.60 25.85
CA GLU A 202 -7.19 -4.04 25.61
C GLU A 202 -7.03 -4.30 24.12
N GLU A 203 -6.11 -5.19 23.76
CA GLU A 203 -5.79 -5.45 22.35
C GLU A 203 -5.44 -6.93 22.15
N LYS A 204 -6.04 -7.56 21.14
CA LYS A 204 -5.76 -8.95 20.74
C LYS A 204 -5.58 -9.08 19.22
N ALA A 205 -4.74 -10.02 18.83
CA ALA A 205 -4.47 -10.34 17.43
C ALA A 205 -4.30 -11.85 17.22
N THR A 206 -4.83 -12.40 16.14
CA THR A 206 -4.78 -13.86 15.87
C THR A 206 -3.74 -14.24 14.83
N LEU A 207 -3.74 -13.61 13.66
CA LEU A 207 -2.96 -14.03 12.49
C LEU A 207 -1.60 -13.34 12.39
N LEU A 208 -1.58 -12.03 12.60
CA LEU A 208 -0.41 -11.17 12.54
C LEU A 208 -0.04 -10.72 13.95
N THR A 209 1.13 -10.08 14.11
CA THR A 209 1.49 -9.45 15.38
C THR A 209 0.62 -8.21 15.65
N LEU A 210 0.50 -7.83 16.91
CA LEU A 210 -0.18 -6.57 17.28
C LEU A 210 0.42 -5.37 16.53
N THR A 211 1.75 -5.32 16.46
CA THR A 211 2.48 -4.29 15.72
C THR A 211 2.07 -4.20 14.25
N ASP A 212 1.85 -5.35 13.60
CA ASP A 212 1.46 -5.38 12.19
C ASP A 212 0.03 -4.88 11.98
N TYR A 213 -0.88 -5.23 12.87
CA TYR A 213 -2.23 -4.68 12.85
C TYR A 213 -2.24 -3.18 13.17
N GLN A 214 -1.43 -2.71 14.12
CA GLN A 214 -1.28 -1.28 14.38
C GLN A 214 -0.78 -0.53 13.14
N ILE A 215 0.16 -1.09 12.38
CA ILE A 215 0.61 -0.52 11.10
C ILE A 215 -0.52 -0.52 10.06
N LEU A 216 -1.26 -1.62 9.94
CA LEU A 216 -2.40 -1.71 9.03
C LEU A 216 -3.47 -0.66 9.36
N LEU A 217 -3.83 -0.58 10.62
CA LEU A 217 -4.90 0.27 11.10
C LEU A 217 -4.48 1.74 11.24
N SER A 218 -3.17 2.03 11.35
CA SER A 218 -2.69 3.41 11.46
C SER A 218 -3.08 4.29 10.29
N GLN A 219 -3.25 3.72 9.11
CA GLN A 219 -3.76 4.43 7.94
C GLN A 219 -5.28 4.61 7.96
N LEU A 220 -5.96 3.84 8.81
CA LEU A 220 -7.40 3.93 9.04
C LEU A 220 -7.73 4.72 10.33
N GLN A 221 -6.75 4.86 11.21
CA GLN A 221 -6.84 5.67 12.44
C GLN A 221 -6.59 7.16 12.21
N SER A 222 -6.24 7.59 10.98
CA SER A 222 -6.36 9.01 10.67
C SER A 222 -7.82 9.38 10.87
N THR A 223 -8.04 10.36 11.72
CA THR A 223 -9.38 10.90 11.96
C THR A 223 -10.02 11.26 10.64
N CYS A 224 -11.24 10.76 10.39
CA CYS A 224 -12.01 11.17 9.24
C CYS A 224 -12.51 12.59 9.44
N ASN A 225 -11.65 13.58 9.30
CA ASN A 225 -12.02 14.99 9.45
C ASN A 225 -12.61 15.49 8.14
N PHE A 226 -13.93 15.69 8.11
CA PHE A 226 -14.62 16.22 6.93
C PHE A 226 -14.29 17.68 6.62
N TYR A 227 -13.71 18.42 7.56
CA TYR A 227 -13.19 19.75 7.28
C TYR A 227 -11.89 19.72 6.46
N ASP A 228 -11.17 18.60 6.37
CA ASP A 228 -10.08 18.45 5.42
C ASP A 228 -10.62 18.40 3.99
N ASN A 229 -9.84 18.85 3.01
CA ASN A 229 -10.26 18.74 1.61
C ASN A 229 -10.37 17.30 1.16
N HIS A 230 -9.54 16.43 1.74
CA HIS A 230 -9.47 15.01 1.37
C HIS A 230 -9.39 14.14 2.62
N ILE A 231 -10.18 13.08 2.62
CA ILE A 231 -10.17 12.04 3.64
C ILE A 231 -9.40 10.85 3.07
N ASN A 232 -8.27 10.52 3.67
CA ASN A 232 -7.42 9.43 3.23
C ASN A 232 -7.79 8.13 3.94
N ILE A 233 -8.36 7.20 3.20
CA ILE A 233 -8.71 5.86 3.69
C ILE A 233 -8.01 4.84 2.80
N LEU A 234 -7.26 3.93 3.41
CA LEU A 234 -6.34 3.03 2.73
C LEU A 234 -5.25 3.82 2.00
N SER A 235 -5.23 3.86 0.71
CA SER A 235 -4.38 4.74 -0.09
C SER A 235 -5.19 5.62 -1.04
N ALA A 236 -6.50 5.65 -0.85
CA ALA A 236 -7.41 6.48 -1.62
C ALA A 236 -7.64 7.82 -0.92
N SER A 237 -7.58 8.88 -1.67
CA SER A 237 -7.89 10.24 -1.24
C SER A 237 -9.31 10.57 -1.70
N LEU A 238 -10.25 10.55 -0.78
CA LEU A 238 -11.67 10.83 -1.01
C LEU A 238 -11.93 12.32 -0.81
N LEU A 239 -12.55 12.97 -1.77
CA LEU A 239 -12.89 14.38 -1.66
C LEU A 239 -14.00 14.59 -0.64
N SER A 240 -13.77 15.44 0.36
CA SER A 240 -14.80 15.82 1.32
C SER A 240 -15.93 16.62 0.67
N PRO A 241 -17.20 16.43 1.07
CA PRO A 241 -18.29 17.31 0.63
C PRO A 241 -18.11 18.75 1.11
N LEU A 242 -17.33 19.00 2.18
CA LEU A 242 -17.00 20.34 2.66
C LEU A 242 -15.76 20.96 1.98
N ALA A 243 -15.12 20.24 1.07
CA ALA A 243 -13.91 20.72 0.39
C ALA A 243 -14.15 22.03 -0.37
N ALA A 244 -13.09 22.82 -0.52
CA ALA A 244 -13.15 24.07 -1.29
C ALA A 244 -13.62 23.86 -2.74
N SER A 245 -13.22 22.74 -3.37
CA SER A 245 -13.64 22.33 -4.71
C SER A 245 -14.97 21.56 -4.77
N GLY A 246 -15.65 21.41 -3.63
CA GLY A 246 -16.85 20.57 -3.52
C GLY A 246 -17.94 20.87 -4.56
N ASN A 247 -18.20 22.16 -4.88
CA ASN A 247 -19.19 22.54 -5.90
C ASN A 247 -18.91 21.97 -7.30
N SER A 248 -17.65 21.63 -7.62
CA SER A 248 -17.29 21.03 -8.91
C SER A 248 -17.64 19.53 -8.98
N TYR A 249 -17.72 18.86 -7.84
CA TYR A 249 -17.85 17.40 -7.76
C TYR A 249 -19.15 16.91 -7.14
N TYR A 250 -19.83 17.78 -6.39
CA TYR A 250 -21.09 17.45 -5.71
C TYR A 250 -22.26 18.31 -6.19
N ASN A 251 -23.45 17.71 -6.17
CA ASN A 251 -24.72 18.40 -6.14
C ASN A 251 -25.18 18.45 -4.69
N TYR A 252 -25.61 19.63 -4.22
CA TYR A 252 -26.13 19.85 -2.88
C TYR A 252 -27.60 20.19 -2.97
N PHE A 253 -28.38 19.61 -2.06
CA PHE A 253 -29.81 19.82 -1.97
C PHE A 253 -30.19 20.14 -0.51
N LEU A 254 -30.84 21.27 -0.29
CA LEU A 254 -31.41 21.59 1.02
C LEU A 254 -32.71 20.78 1.16
N ALA A 255 -32.67 19.76 2.03
CA ALA A 255 -33.83 18.87 2.21
C ALA A 255 -34.83 19.44 3.22
N ASP A 256 -34.37 19.90 4.37
CA ASP A 256 -35.21 20.35 5.47
C ASP A 256 -34.45 21.25 6.47
N SER A 257 -35.14 21.73 7.49
CA SER A 257 -34.52 22.32 8.67
C SER A 257 -35.21 21.81 9.94
N VAL A 258 -34.44 21.35 10.89
CA VAL A 258 -34.89 20.77 12.15
C VAL A 258 -34.43 21.64 13.32
N GLN A 259 -35.27 21.76 14.33
CA GLN A 259 -34.93 22.41 15.56
C GLN A 259 -34.51 21.39 16.61
N VAL A 260 -33.26 21.46 17.07
CA VAL A 260 -32.70 20.59 18.10
C VAL A 260 -32.15 21.47 19.21
N ASP A 261 -32.58 21.23 20.44
CA ASP A 261 -32.09 21.99 21.63
C ASP A 261 -32.07 23.52 21.48
N GLN A 262 -33.13 24.09 20.86
CA GLN A 262 -33.30 25.50 20.52
C GLN A 262 -32.38 26.05 19.40
N GLU A 263 -31.53 25.24 18.82
CA GLU A 263 -30.73 25.56 17.63
C GLU A 263 -31.43 25.07 16.36
N LYS A 264 -31.39 25.89 15.31
CA LYS A 264 -31.93 25.51 14.00
C LYS A 264 -30.81 24.87 13.16
N HIS A 265 -31.00 23.62 12.75
CA HIS A 265 -30.08 22.90 11.88
C HIS A 265 -30.67 22.73 10.49
N TYR A 266 -29.86 22.95 9.44
CA TYR A 266 -30.20 22.65 8.07
C TYR A 266 -29.76 21.23 7.70
N ILE A 267 -30.66 20.50 7.05
CA ILE A 267 -30.36 19.16 6.51
C ILE A 267 -30.00 19.31 5.04
N VAL A 268 -28.78 18.93 4.68
CA VAL A 268 -28.26 19.03 3.32
C VAL A 268 -27.90 17.64 2.82
N HIS A 269 -28.55 17.21 1.75
CA HIS A 269 -28.14 16.04 0.98
C HIS A 269 -27.04 16.42 0.00
N PHE A 270 -26.03 15.59 -0.10
CA PHE A 270 -24.96 15.75 -1.08
C PHE A 270 -24.79 14.47 -1.90
N GLN A 271 -24.65 14.64 -3.20
CA GLN A 271 -24.53 13.56 -4.16
C GLN A 271 -23.39 13.86 -5.15
N THR A 272 -22.57 12.84 -5.43
CA THR A 272 -21.50 12.99 -6.42
C THR A 272 -22.07 13.20 -7.84
N LYS A 273 -21.44 14.08 -8.60
CA LYS A 273 -21.75 14.29 -10.04
C LYS A 273 -21.28 13.14 -10.92
N ASN A 274 -20.25 12.41 -10.50
CA ASN A 274 -19.70 11.24 -11.18
C ASN A 274 -19.36 10.15 -10.17
N ALA A 275 -20.09 9.05 -10.18
CA ALA A 275 -19.97 7.94 -9.24
C ALA A 275 -18.61 7.19 -9.32
N PHE A 276 -17.83 7.39 -10.39
CA PHE A 276 -16.49 6.80 -10.52
C PHE A 276 -15.40 7.59 -9.80
N ASN A 277 -15.69 8.86 -9.45
CA ASN A 277 -14.75 9.67 -8.69
C ASN A 277 -14.67 9.22 -7.23
N PRO A 278 -13.52 9.39 -6.56
CA PRO A 278 -13.38 9.12 -5.14
C PRO A 278 -14.08 10.21 -4.31
N THR A 279 -15.38 10.06 -4.14
CA THR A 279 -16.29 11.01 -3.49
C THR A 279 -17.30 10.27 -2.63
N PHE A 280 -18.13 11.01 -1.89
CA PHE A 280 -19.18 10.47 -1.04
C PHE A 280 -20.58 10.83 -1.55
N ASN A 281 -21.57 10.09 -1.13
CA ASN A 281 -22.98 10.46 -1.14
C ASN A 281 -23.51 10.44 0.29
N GLY A 282 -24.47 11.29 0.63
CA GLY A 282 -25.01 11.25 1.97
C GLY A 282 -25.80 12.48 2.40
N GLU A 283 -25.90 12.63 3.70
CA GLU A 283 -26.61 13.71 4.37
C GLU A 283 -25.70 14.35 5.42
N MET A 284 -25.86 15.65 5.65
CA MET A 284 -25.20 16.36 6.72
C MET A 284 -26.14 17.38 7.38
N ARG A 285 -25.95 17.59 8.66
CA ARG A 285 -26.66 18.60 9.44
C ARG A 285 -25.71 19.75 9.77
N ILE A 286 -26.13 20.95 9.45
CA ILE A 286 -25.34 22.17 9.60
C ILE A 286 -26.10 23.15 10.51
N ASP A 287 -25.44 23.65 11.52
CA ASP A 287 -26.00 24.69 12.37
C ASP A 287 -26.20 26.00 11.59
N SER A 288 -27.39 26.59 11.74
CA SER A 288 -27.78 27.79 10.98
C SER A 288 -27.03 29.06 11.39
N ALA A 289 -26.54 29.16 12.63
CA ALA A 289 -25.88 30.32 13.19
C ALA A 289 -24.36 30.30 12.97
N SER A 290 -23.71 29.17 13.30
CA SER A 290 -22.25 29.02 13.25
C SER A 290 -21.75 28.43 11.93
N TYR A 291 -22.64 27.85 11.10
CA TYR A 291 -22.31 27.04 9.92
C TYR A 291 -21.43 25.83 10.27
N ALA A 292 -21.45 25.37 11.51
CA ALA A 292 -20.70 24.20 11.95
C ALA A 292 -21.44 22.90 11.56
N LEU A 293 -20.66 21.85 11.23
CA LEU A 293 -21.15 20.51 11.01
C LEU A 293 -21.60 19.91 12.36
N ARG A 294 -22.84 19.42 12.43
CA ARG A 294 -23.39 18.75 13.63
C ARG A 294 -23.48 17.24 13.47
N SER A 295 -23.78 16.77 12.27
CA SER A 295 -23.66 15.35 11.94
C SER A 295 -23.41 15.16 10.46
N ILE A 296 -22.87 14.02 10.11
CA ILE A 296 -22.69 13.61 8.73
C ILE A 296 -22.83 12.10 8.60
N ASP A 297 -23.61 11.69 7.60
CA ASP A 297 -23.72 10.34 7.11
C ASP A 297 -23.15 10.29 5.70
N ALA A 298 -22.01 9.62 5.51
CA ALA A 298 -21.29 9.59 4.25
C ALA A 298 -21.04 8.15 3.78
N THR A 299 -21.37 7.86 2.54
CA THR A 299 -21.17 6.54 1.92
C THR A 299 -20.47 6.70 0.59
N VAL A 300 -19.49 5.85 0.31
CA VAL A 300 -18.78 5.85 -0.97
C VAL A 300 -19.59 5.10 -2.01
N PRO A 301 -19.81 5.67 -3.22
CA PRO A 301 -20.53 4.98 -4.30
C PRO A 301 -19.85 3.67 -4.71
N ALA A 302 -20.63 2.64 -4.95
CA ALA A 302 -20.12 1.30 -5.32
C ALA A 302 -19.32 1.27 -6.64
N GLN A 303 -19.55 2.26 -7.53
CA GLN A 303 -18.84 2.41 -8.79
C GLN A 303 -17.48 3.10 -8.67
N THR A 304 -17.18 3.68 -7.52
CA THR A 304 -15.92 4.41 -7.30
C THR A 304 -14.70 3.57 -7.68
N SER A 305 -13.73 4.19 -8.32
CA SER A 305 -12.50 3.53 -8.82
C SER A 305 -11.48 3.23 -7.72
N ILE A 306 -11.97 2.77 -6.55
CA ILE A 306 -11.12 2.30 -5.45
C ILE A 306 -11.12 0.78 -5.47
N ASN A 307 -9.93 0.20 -5.57
CA ASN A 307 -9.78 -1.24 -5.62
C ASN A 307 -10.18 -1.90 -4.31
N TYR A 308 -10.79 -3.06 -4.44
CA TYR A 308 -11.21 -3.91 -3.33
C TYR A 308 -12.25 -3.28 -2.40
N LEU A 309 -12.56 -2.01 -2.52
CA LEU A 309 -13.62 -1.38 -1.75
C LEU A 309 -14.98 -1.85 -2.26
N ARG A 310 -15.75 -2.50 -1.39
CA ARG A 310 -17.12 -2.89 -1.66
C ARG A 310 -18.11 -1.92 -1.01
N HIS A 311 -17.80 -1.49 0.19
CA HIS A 311 -18.65 -0.59 0.95
C HIS A 311 -17.82 0.20 1.96
N LEU A 312 -18.12 1.48 2.09
CA LEU A 312 -17.58 2.34 3.14
C LEU A 312 -18.66 3.30 3.59
N THR A 313 -18.98 3.25 4.87
CA THR A 313 -19.88 4.21 5.53
C THR A 313 -19.16 4.86 6.70
N ILE A 314 -19.39 6.14 6.86
CA ILE A 314 -18.90 6.93 7.98
C ILE A 314 -20.09 7.72 8.52
N HIS A 315 -20.37 7.56 9.79
CA HIS A 315 -21.31 8.37 10.53
C HIS A 315 -20.56 9.11 11.62
N GLN A 316 -20.77 10.41 11.76
CA GLN A 316 -20.18 11.23 12.81
C GLN A 316 -21.20 12.20 13.38
N ASP A 317 -21.22 12.35 14.70
CA ASP A 317 -21.99 13.37 15.43
C ASP A 317 -21.04 14.27 16.23
N PHE A 318 -21.37 15.55 16.29
CA PHE A 318 -20.55 16.55 16.95
C PHE A 318 -21.34 17.33 18.01
N SER A 319 -20.65 17.73 19.07
CA SER A 319 -21.20 18.60 20.11
C SER A 319 -21.31 20.05 19.64
N ALA A 320 -21.99 20.89 20.45
CA ALA A 320 -22.05 22.36 20.26
C ALA A 320 -20.64 22.97 20.21
N ASP A 321 -19.69 22.44 20.96
CA ASP A 321 -18.29 22.88 21.01
C ASP A 321 -17.42 22.27 19.89
N ASN A 322 -18.02 21.70 18.83
CA ASN A 322 -17.36 21.05 17.69
C ASN A 322 -16.45 19.85 18.07
N GLN A 323 -16.70 19.20 19.21
CA GLN A 323 -16.01 17.97 19.58
C GLN A 323 -16.75 16.76 19.03
N LEU A 324 -16.00 15.73 18.58
CA LEU A 324 -16.55 14.47 18.13
C LEU A 324 -17.22 13.75 19.31
N LYS A 325 -18.52 13.51 19.20
CA LYS A 325 -19.30 12.73 20.19
C LYS A 325 -19.34 11.27 19.84
N ASN A 326 -19.59 10.97 18.57
CA ASN A 326 -19.79 9.61 18.08
C ASN A 326 -19.19 9.47 16.69
N GLU A 327 -18.50 8.38 16.43
CA GLU A 327 -18.07 7.99 15.11
C GLU A 327 -18.31 6.48 14.90
N ASN A 328 -18.99 6.14 13.82
CA ASN A 328 -19.14 4.76 13.35
C ASN A 328 -18.60 4.65 11.93
N LEU A 329 -17.54 3.90 11.77
CA LEU A 329 -16.94 3.60 10.47
C LEU A 329 -17.09 2.11 10.17
N SER A 330 -17.62 1.79 9.01
CA SER A 330 -17.69 0.43 8.49
C SER A 330 -17.06 0.36 7.10
N LEU A 331 -16.01 -0.43 6.97
CA LEU A 331 -15.26 -0.63 5.74
C LEU A 331 -15.28 -2.11 5.35
N LEU A 332 -15.88 -2.42 4.22
CA LEU A 332 -15.95 -3.76 3.66
C LEU A 332 -15.04 -3.88 2.43
N LEU A 333 -14.07 -4.78 2.50
CA LEU A 333 -13.11 -5.04 1.44
C LEU A 333 -13.33 -6.42 0.81
N ASP A 334 -13.39 -6.47 -0.51
CA ASP A 334 -13.57 -7.68 -1.30
C ASP A 334 -12.38 -7.86 -2.25
N PHE A 335 -11.59 -8.88 -2.00
CA PHE A 335 -10.38 -9.20 -2.77
C PHE A 335 -10.63 -10.16 -3.94
N ALA A 336 -11.87 -10.51 -4.25
CA ALA A 336 -12.19 -11.35 -5.40
C ALA A 336 -11.74 -10.69 -6.71
N ILE A 337 -10.90 -11.39 -7.47
CA ILE A 337 -10.39 -10.91 -8.78
C ILE A 337 -11.46 -11.00 -9.85
N LYS A 338 -12.39 -11.94 -9.74
CA LYS A 338 -13.54 -12.10 -10.61
C LYS A 338 -14.83 -12.12 -9.80
N ALA A 339 -15.79 -11.33 -10.22
CA ALA A 339 -17.16 -11.43 -9.75
C ALA A 339 -17.83 -12.68 -10.38
N ASP A 340 -17.38 -13.86 -9.97
CA ASP A 340 -18.10 -15.09 -10.25
C ASP A 340 -19.11 -15.28 -9.13
N SER A 341 -20.38 -15.09 -9.44
CA SER A 341 -21.50 -15.21 -8.51
C SER A 341 -21.61 -16.58 -7.83
N SER A 342 -20.89 -17.58 -8.36
CA SER A 342 -20.84 -18.93 -7.78
C SER A 342 -19.79 -19.10 -6.69
N ARG A 343 -18.83 -18.16 -6.53
CA ARG A 343 -17.75 -18.23 -5.56
C ARG A 343 -17.82 -17.06 -4.60
N ILE A 344 -18.39 -17.30 -3.43
CA ILE A 344 -18.41 -16.31 -2.35
C ILE A 344 -17.06 -16.41 -1.64
N PHE A 345 -16.19 -15.43 -1.91
CA PHE A 345 -14.97 -15.25 -1.14
C PHE A 345 -15.32 -14.54 0.17
N PRO A 346 -14.69 -14.93 1.28
CA PRO A 346 -14.78 -14.16 2.50
C PRO A 346 -14.26 -12.74 2.25
N THR A 347 -14.93 -11.77 2.85
CA THR A 347 -14.60 -10.35 2.76
C THR A 347 -13.96 -9.91 4.08
N LEU A 348 -13.10 -8.89 4.04
CA LEU A 348 -12.58 -8.26 5.24
C LEU A 348 -13.52 -7.12 5.62
N LEU A 349 -14.00 -7.16 6.86
CA LEU A 349 -14.82 -6.11 7.46
C LEU A 349 -14.00 -5.43 8.55
N LEU A 350 -13.77 -4.13 8.43
CA LEU A 350 -13.25 -3.30 9.50
C LEU A 350 -14.38 -2.45 10.06
N THR A 351 -14.53 -2.50 11.38
CA THR A 351 -15.46 -1.67 12.13
C THR A 351 -14.69 -0.81 13.12
N ARG A 352 -15.08 0.47 13.24
CA ARG A 352 -14.60 1.37 14.29
C ARG A 352 -15.78 2.14 14.86
N SER A 353 -15.92 2.13 16.17
CA SER A 353 -16.89 2.91 16.91
C SER A 353 -16.19 3.68 18.03
N THR A 354 -16.55 4.95 18.24
CA THR A 354 -15.96 5.82 19.27
C THR A 354 -16.83 6.00 20.50
N GLN A 355 -18.05 5.50 20.49
CA GLN A 355 -18.89 5.34 21.69
C GLN A 355 -19.50 3.96 21.70
N LEU A 356 -19.50 3.31 22.86
CA LEU A 356 -20.29 2.10 23.05
C LEU A 356 -21.76 2.53 23.07
N PRO A 357 -22.61 2.09 22.14
CA PRO A 357 -24.00 2.51 22.11
C PRO A 357 -24.72 1.95 23.32
N GLU A 358 -25.15 2.83 24.22
CA GLU A 358 -26.25 2.54 25.11
C GLU A 358 -27.53 2.46 24.27
N ASN A 359 -28.00 1.23 23.99
CA ASN A 359 -29.35 0.91 23.52
C ASN A 359 -29.93 1.67 22.30
N HIS A 360 -29.24 1.73 21.19
CA HIS A 360 -29.87 2.13 19.93
C HIS A 360 -29.87 0.98 18.93
N SER A 361 -31.05 0.46 18.65
CA SER A 361 -31.25 -0.44 17.51
C SER A 361 -30.88 0.27 16.23
N PRO A 362 -29.97 -0.25 15.41
CA PRO A 362 -29.58 0.42 14.17
C PRO A 362 -30.75 0.45 13.20
N SER A 363 -31.18 1.65 12.85
CA SER A 363 -32.12 1.84 11.76
C SER A 363 -31.39 1.65 10.44
N GLY A 364 -31.61 0.49 9.81
CA GLY A 364 -31.40 0.26 8.39
C GLY A 364 -29.96 0.10 7.90
N ASN A 365 -29.60 -1.12 7.52
CA ASN A 365 -28.47 -1.51 6.65
C ASN A 365 -27.02 -1.28 7.08
N THR A 366 -26.73 -1.00 8.34
CA THR A 366 -25.35 -1.12 8.88
C THR A 366 -25.06 -2.57 9.23
N PRO A 367 -23.94 -3.15 8.75
CA PRO A 367 -23.52 -4.46 9.23
C PRO A 367 -23.12 -4.33 10.69
N LEU A 368 -23.89 -4.96 11.54
CA LEU A 368 -23.62 -5.39 12.89
C LEU A 368 -22.60 -4.62 13.72
N ILE A 369 -23.08 -3.87 14.69
CA ILE A 369 -22.39 -3.60 15.94
C ILE A 369 -23.10 -4.45 17.01
N ILE A 370 -22.45 -5.49 17.48
CA ILE A 370 -22.95 -6.31 18.58
C ILE A 370 -22.43 -5.69 19.87
N THR A 371 -23.33 -5.18 20.69
CA THR A 371 -23.02 -4.49 21.95
C THR A 371 -23.51 -5.29 23.12
N ASN A 372 -22.64 -6.08 23.76
CA ASN A 372 -22.91 -6.65 25.07
C ASN A 372 -21.60 -7.05 25.77
N ASP A 373 -21.52 -6.94 27.10
CA ASP A 373 -20.33 -7.37 27.88
C ASP A 373 -20.04 -8.88 27.69
N GLN A 374 -21.07 -9.68 27.45
CA GLN A 374 -20.94 -11.08 27.08
C GLN A 374 -20.19 -11.27 25.76
N TYR A 375 -20.35 -10.33 24.82
CA TYR A 375 -19.69 -10.33 23.53
C TYR A 375 -18.16 -10.16 23.61
N GLN A 376 -17.66 -9.41 24.58
CA GLN A 376 -16.21 -9.20 24.73
C GLN A 376 -15.51 -10.48 25.21
N SER A 377 -16.15 -11.19 26.15
CA SER A 377 -15.66 -12.51 26.55
C SER A 377 -15.68 -13.49 25.39
N ASP A 378 -16.72 -13.43 24.56
CA ASP A 378 -16.91 -14.31 23.41
C ASP A 378 -15.89 -14.05 22.30
N ILE A 379 -15.55 -12.76 22.00
CA ILE A 379 -14.48 -12.42 21.05
C ILE A 379 -13.14 -12.94 21.55
N SER A 380 -12.81 -12.66 22.79
CA SER A 380 -11.55 -13.08 23.40
C SER A 380 -11.37 -14.60 23.36
N GLU A 381 -12.40 -15.36 23.72
CA GLU A 381 -12.41 -16.82 23.66
C GLU A 381 -12.36 -17.35 22.22
N ALA A 382 -13.12 -16.71 21.30
CA ALA A 382 -13.10 -17.04 19.89
C ALA A 382 -11.71 -16.85 19.28
N MET A 383 -11.03 -15.74 19.59
CA MET A 383 -9.67 -15.46 19.11
C MET A 383 -8.65 -16.48 19.61
N ASP A 384 -8.74 -16.86 20.88
CA ASP A 384 -7.86 -17.87 21.48
C ASP A 384 -8.12 -19.26 20.87
N SER A 385 -9.37 -19.61 20.64
CA SER A 385 -9.78 -20.87 20.00
C SER A 385 -9.26 -20.97 18.56
N ILE A 386 -9.47 -19.92 17.76
CA ILE A 386 -9.00 -19.84 16.36
C ILE A 386 -7.48 -19.89 16.30
N GLY A 387 -6.79 -19.10 17.13
CA GLY A 387 -5.32 -19.04 17.17
C GLY A 387 -4.66 -20.38 17.46
N ASN A 388 -5.36 -21.28 18.18
CA ASN A 388 -4.89 -22.62 18.50
C ASN A 388 -5.12 -23.67 17.41
N THR A 389 -5.93 -23.37 16.39
CA THR A 389 -6.18 -24.31 15.28
C THR A 389 -4.92 -24.57 14.44
N PRO A 390 -4.70 -25.79 13.93
CA PRO A 390 -3.54 -26.11 13.08
C PRO A 390 -3.46 -25.23 11.85
N LEU A 391 -4.60 -24.88 11.25
CA LEU A 391 -4.68 -24.02 10.08
C LEU A 391 -4.14 -22.62 10.38
N PHE A 392 -4.58 -22.02 11.48
CA PHE A 392 -4.13 -20.68 11.86
C PHE A 392 -2.66 -20.66 12.28
N LYS A 393 -2.18 -21.72 12.96
CA LYS A 393 -0.74 -21.86 13.25
C LYS A 393 0.10 -21.92 11.98
N THR A 394 -0.34 -22.67 10.97
CA THR A 394 0.33 -22.73 9.66
C THR A 394 0.25 -21.40 8.94
N ALA A 395 -0.91 -20.75 8.93
CA ALA A 395 -1.11 -19.45 8.33
C ALA A 395 -0.24 -18.37 9.01
N LYS A 396 -0.18 -18.35 10.34
CA LYS A 396 0.69 -17.47 11.12
C LYS A 396 2.18 -17.68 10.80
N PHE A 397 2.59 -18.96 10.69
CA PHE A 397 3.95 -19.31 10.28
C PHE A 397 4.28 -18.75 8.89
N LEU A 398 3.41 -18.99 7.91
CA LEU A 398 3.61 -18.46 6.54
C LEU A 398 3.59 -16.93 6.50
N ALA A 399 2.64 -16.31 7.20
CA ALA A 399 2.55 -14.86 7.31
C ALA A 399 3.84 -14.26 7.87
N TYR A 400 4.36 -14.83 8.95
CA TYR A 400 5.63 -14.42 9.55
C TYR A 400 6.80 -14.61 8.58
N ALA A 401 6.91 -15.77 7.94
CA ALA A 401 7.99 -16.07 7.00
C ALA A 401 7.99 -15.13 5.78
N ILE A 402 6.82 -14.82 5.25
CA ILE A 402 6.67 -13.87 4.13
C ILE A 402 6.99 -12.45 4.58
N GLN A 403 6.55 -12.06 5.76
CA GLN A 403 6.69 -10.71 6.27
C GLN A 403 8.13 -10.38 6.66
N THR A 404 8.78 -11.27 7.40
CA THR A 404 10.15 -11.06 7.91
C THR A 404 11.21 -11.57 6.92
N GLY A 405 10.85 -12.49 6.04
CA GLY A 405 11.79 -13.27 5.24
C GLY A 405 12.52 -14.32 6.07
N CYS A 406 12.10 -14.56 7.34
CA CYS A 406 12.71 -15.52 8.26
C CYS A 406 11.78 -16.71 8.50
N ILE A 407 12.35 -17.85 8.78
CA ILE A 407 11.61 -19.08 9.09
C ILE A 407 11.76 -19.36 10.57
N PRO A 408 10.69 -19.22 11.40
CA PRO A 408 10.77 -19.51 12.82
C PRO A 408 11.01 -20.99 13.04
N THR A 409 12.15 -21.34 13.64
CA THR A 409 12.56 -22.72 13.89
C THR A 409 12.50 -23.06 15.37
N SER A 410 12.79 -22.12 16.22
CA SER A 410 12.70 -22.26 17.67
C SER A 410 12.30 -20.95 18.33
N LYS A 411 12.06 -20.99 19.64
CA LYS A 411 11.79 -19.79 20.41
C LYS A 411 12.95 -18.80 20.42
N TYR A 412 14.20 -19.28 20.32
CA TYR A 412 15.40 -18.47 20.53
C TYR A 412 16.16 -18.12 19.27
N VAL A 413 16.06 -18.97 18.24
CA VAL A 413 16.78 -18.85 16.98
C VAL A 413 15.84 -19.15 15.83
N GLU A 414 15.94 -18.37 14.79
CA GLU A 414 15.24 -18.58 13.53
C GLU A 414 16.22 -18.62 12.35
N ILE A 415 15.80 -19.32 11.31
CA ILE A 415 16.52 -19.26 10.03
C ILE A 415 16.28 -17.88 9.45
N GLY A 416 17.34 -17.11 9.28
CA GLY A 416 17.30 -15.71 8.83
C GLY A 416 16.87 -15.57 7.37
N LYS A 417 17.02 -14.40 6.84
CA LYS A 417 16.47 -13.94 5.54
C LYS A 417 16.66 -14.95 4.42
N VAL A 418 15.57 -15.51 3.91
CA VAL A 418 15.52 -16.60 2.90
C VAL A 418 16.35 -16.31 1.65
N HIS A 419 16.49 -15.03 1.26
CA HIS A 419 17.28 -14.64 0.09
C HIS A 419 18.79 -14.90 0.23
N HIS A 420 19.29 -15.24 1.42
CA HIS A 420 20.67 -15.66 1.63
C HIS A 420 20.88 -17.18 1.41
N PHE A 421 19.81 -17.97 1.30
CA PHE A 421 19.95 -19.39 0.99
C PHE A 421 20.51 -19.63 -0.41
N PHE A 422 19.95 -18.94 -1.39
CA PHE A 422 20.33 -19.09 -2.79
C PHE A 422 20.51 -17.73 -3.44
N LYS A 423 21.64 -17.57 -4.10
CA LYS A 423 21.91 -16.41 -4.95
C LYS A 423 22.68 -16.91 -6.16
N TYR A 424 22.41 -16.33 -7.32
CA TYR A 424 23.17 -16.63 -8.53
C TYR A 424 23.83 -15.35 -9.05
N ASN A 425 25.10 -15.45 -9.34
CA ASN A 425 25.80 -14.52 -10.21
C ASN A 425 26.96 -15.32 -10.87
N PRO A 426 27.46 -14.93 -12.03
CA PRO A 426 28.45 -15.74 -12.74
C PRO A 426 29.85 -15.78 -12.11
N ILE A 427 30.19 -14.89 -11.22
CA ILE A 427 31.43 -14.95 -10.46
C ILE A 427 31.35 -16.07 -9.43
N GLU A 428 30.28 -16.07 -8.65
CA GLU A 428 30.07 -17.07 -7.59
C GLU A 428 29.44 -18.37 -8.11
N GLY A 429 28.87 -18.36 -9.32
CA GLY A 429 27.99 -19.42 -9.75
C GLY A 429 26.72 -19.45 -8.90
N VAL A 430 26.28 -20.62 -8.47
CA VAL A 430 25.23 -20.76 -7.46
C VAL A 430 25.88 -20.59 -6.10
N ARG A 431 25.47 -19.56 -5.37
CA ARG A 431 25.86 -19.38 -3.97
C ARG A 431 24.79 -20.00 -3.06
N VAL A 432 25.21 -20.94 -2.22
CA VAL A 432 24.36 -21.58 -1.22
C VAL A 432 24.80 -21.14 0.16
N GLY A 433 23.87 -20.70 1.00
CA GLY A 433 24.17 -20.17 2.33
C GLY A 433 23.21 -20.64 3.41
N ILE A 434 23.63 -20.50 4.65
CA ILE A 434 22.83 -20.78 5.85
C ILE A 434 22.72 -19.47 6.66
N PRO A 435 21.58 -18.77 6.58
CA PRO A 435 21.34 -17.58 7.39
C PRO A 435 20.73 -17.97 8.74
N LEU A 436 21.21 -17.33 9.82
CA LEU A 436 20.69 -17.50 11.16
C LEU A 436 20.50 -16.13 11.83
N GLN A 437 19.49 -16.03 12.68
CA GLN A 437 19.17 -14.84 13.45
C GLN A 437 18.61 -15.22 14.82
N THR A 438 18.92 -14.44 15.85
CA THR A 438 18.33 -14.59 17.18
C THR A 438 17.00 -13.86 17.27
N THR A 439 16.11 -14.38 18.11
CA THR A 439 14.80 -13.77 18.37
C THR A 439 14.83 -12.88 19.61
N GLN A 440 13.80 -12.07 19.80
CA GLN A 440 13.62 -11.25 21.00
C GLN A 440 13.48 -12.09 22.28
N ASP A 441 12.97 -13.31 22.18
CA ASP A 441 12.82 -14.22 23.31
C ASP A 441 14.17 -14.72 23.89
N LEU A 442 15.25 -14.63 23.10
CA LEU A 442 16.60 -14.95 23.59
C LEU A 442 17.19 -13.78 24.37
N TRP A 443 17.18 -12.58 23.77
CA TRP A 443 17.64 -11.34 24.37
C TRP A 443 16.79 -10.17 23.87
N GLU A 444 16.28 -9.36 24.77
CA GLU A 444 15.48 -8.18 24.39
C GLU A 444 16.30 -7.08 23.74
N ASN A 445 17.51 -6.85 24.23
CA ASN A 445 18.35 -5.71 23.86
C ASN A 445 19.55 -6.11 22.98
N VAL A 446 19.67 -7.38 22.58
CA VAL A 446 20.77 -7.87 21.76
C VAL A 446 20.25 -8.76 20.66
N SER A 447 20.63 -8.51 19.42
CA SER A 447 20.36 -9.39 18.29
C SER A 447 21.64 -9.79 17.58
N LEU A 448 21.76 -11.06 17.27
CA LEU A 448 22.82 -11.59 16.42
C LEU A 448 22.17 -12.05 15.11
N GLU A 449 22.70 -11.60 13.99
CA GLU A 449 22.28 -12.04 12.67
C GLU A 449 23.48 -12.32 11.77
N GLY A 450 23.38 -13.28 10.88
CA GLY A 450 24.46 -13.54 9.95
C GLY A 450 24.15 -14.70 9.01
N PHE A 451 25.03 -14.90 8.07
CA PHE A 451 25.05 -16.06 7.17
C PHE A 451 26.46 -16.47 6.80
N ILE A 452 26.63 -17.74 6.51
CA ILE A 452 27.81 -18.31 5.86
C ILE A 452 27.35 -18.92 4.54
N ALA A 453 28.06 -18.65 3.46
CA ALA A 453 27.68 -19.10 2.12
C ALA A 453 28.92 -19.55 1.32
N TYR A 454 28.69 -20.51 0.42
CA TYR A 454 29.70 -21.03 -0.50
C TYR A 454 29.30 -20.79 -1.95
N GLY A 455 30.19 -20.20 -2.74
CA GLY A 455 30.02 -20.02 -4.17
C GLY A 455 30.57 -21.21 -4.96
N THR A 456 29.77 -21.78 -5.86
CA THR A 456 30.17 -22.94 -6.65
C THR A 456 31.13 -22.59 -7.80
N GLY A 457 31.05 -21.34 -8.31
CA GLY A 457 31.89 -20.83 -9.38
C GLY A 457 33.29 -20.41 -8.91
N ASP A 458 33.35 -19.57 -7.90
CA ASP A 458 34.62 -19.06 -7.35
C ASP A 458 35.22 -19.95 -6.24
N ARG A 459 34.46 -20.96 -5.76
CA ARG A 459 34.85 -21.91 -4.73
C ARG A 459 35.34 -21.30 -3.42
N VAL A 460 34.74 -20.15 -3.01
CA VAL A 460 35.13 -19.40 -1.84
C VAL A 460 33.96 -19.32 -0.84
N TRP A 461 34.32 -19.50 0.44
CA TRP A 461 33.44 -19.20 1.55
C TRP A 461 33.35 -17.70 1.79
N LYS A 462 32.16 -17.21 1.98
CA LYS A 462 31.83 -15.81 2.22
C LYS A 462 30.72 -15.73 3.26
N GLY A 463 30.53 -14.56 3.84
CA GLY A 463 29.47 -14.39 4.81
C GLY A 463 29.36 -13.00 5.41
N MET A 464 28.43 -12.90 6.33
CA MET A 464 28.19 -11.70 7.10
C MET A 464 27.84 -12.09 8.53
N GLY A 465 28.33 -11.34 9.50
CA GLY A 465 27.92 -11.38 10.88
C GLY A 465 27.62 -9.97 11.38
N GLN A 466 26.53 -9.81 12.11
CA GLN A 466 26.12 -8.53 12.67
C GLN A 466 25.59 -8.71 14.10
N ILE A 467 26.02 -7.79 14.95
CA ILE A 467 25.56 -7.66 16.35
C ILE A 467 24.82 -6.34 16.44
N ASN A 468 23.60 -6.37 16.92
CA ASN A 468 22.79 -5.21 17.23
C ASN A 468 22.62 -5.11 18.74
N LEU A 469 22.89 -3.94 19.31
CA LEU A 469 22.76 -3.64 20.73
C LEU A 469 21.84 -2.44 20.91
N GLN A 470 20.79 -2.59 21.66
CA GLN A 470 19.95 -1.48 22.09
C GLN A 470 20.40 -1.02 23.47
N LEU A 471 20.80 0.25 23.56
CA LEU A 471 21.24 0.82 24.83
C LEU A 471 20.02 1.18 25.71
N PRO A 472 20.10 0.95 27.04
CA PRO A 472 19.03 1.32 27.94
C PRO A 472 18.92 2.85 28.03
N SER A 473 17.91 3.41 27.39
CA SER A 473 17.68 4.85 27.33
C SER A 473 16.20 5.13 27.10
N ALA A 474 15.71 6.30 27.49
CA ALA A 474 14.38 6.78 27.16
C ALA A 474 14.19 7.02 25.64
N ARG A 475 15.27 7.23 24.91
CA ARG A 475 15.30 7.33 23.45
C ARG A 475 15.87 6.05 22.84
N ARG A 476 15.55 5.79 21.59
CA ARG A 476 16.07 4.66 20.85
C ARG A 476 17.53 4.90 20.44
N HIS A 477 18.47 4.23 21.13
CA HIS A 477 19.88 4.24 20.79
C HIS A 477 20.29 2.81 20.40
N ILE A 478 20.81 2.63 19.19
CA ILE A 478 21.25 1.32 18.69
C ILE A 478 22.70 1.40 18.23
N VAL A 479 23.51 0.47 18.70
CA VAL A 479 24.85 0.21 18.17
C VAL A 479 24.79 -1.02 17.30
N ARG A 480 25.26 -0.93 16.05
CA ARG A 480 25.40 -2.06 15.13
C ARG A 480 26.88 -2.29 14.81
N MET A 481 27.32 -3.50 14.96
CA MET A 481 28.66 -3.95 14.56
C MET A 481 28.47 -5.04 13.50
N ARG A 482 29.02 -4.81 12.32
CA ARG A 482 28.88 -5.72 11.17
C ARG A 482 30.22 -6.00 10.54
N TYR A 483 30.45 -7.27 10.21
CA TYR A 483 31.49 -7.69 9.27
C TYR A 483 30.82 -8.40 8.09
N SER A 484 31.24 -8.08 6.87
CA SER A 484 30.73 -8.72 5.66
C SER A 484 31.83 -8.95 4.65
N ASP A 485 31.79 -10.11 3.99
CA ASP A 485 32.60 -10.48 2.84
C ASP A 485 31.66 -10.98 1.75
N GLU A 486 31.42 -10.16 0.72
CA GLU A 486 30.49 -10.48 -0.35
C GLU A 486 30.75 -9.70 -1.64
N TYR A 487 30.28 -10.24 -2.77
CA TYR A 487 30.25 -9.51 -4.03
C TYR A 487 29.07 -8.54 -4.06
N ILE A 488 29.35 -7.27 -4.40
CA ILE A 488 28.36 -6.20 -4.52
C ILE A 488 28.45 -5.53 -5.89
N LEU A 489 27.36 -4.88 -6.27
CA LEU A 489 27.32 -3.92 -7.37
C LEU A 489 27.59 -2.53 -6.82
N SER A 490 28.51 -1.79 -7.44
CA SER A 490 28.88 -0.43 -6.97
C SER A 490 27.79 0.63 -7.25
N ASP A 491 26.73 0.31 -7.99
CA ASP A 491 25.58 1.20 -8.23
C ASP A 491 24.64 1.33 -7.02
N VAL A 492 24.89 0.53 -5.97
CA VAL A 492 24.10 0.52 -4.74
C VAL A 492 24.86 1.24 -3.65
N SER A 493 24.58 2.53 -3.46
CA SER A 493 25.10 3.26 -2.31
C SER A 493 24.42 2.78 -1.01
N ASP A 494 25.13 2.81 0.11
CA ASP A 494 24.58 2.52 1.44
C ASP A 494 23.40 3.44 1.77
N PHE A 495 23.40 4.64 1.22
CA PHE A 495 22.35 5.62 1.36
C PHE A 495 21.05 5.21 0.63
N GLN A 496 21.15 4.60 -0.55
CA GLN A 496 19.99 4.02 -1.23
C GLN A 496 19.44 2.79 -0.52
N LEU A 497 20.28 2.03 0.17
CA LEU A 497 19.85 0.93 1.03
C LEU A 497 18.96 1.43 2.17
N TYR A 498 19.27 2.56 2.76
CA TYR A 498 18.45 3.18 3.80
C TYR A 498 17.04 3.57 3.31
N LEU A 499 16.94 4.11 2.10
CA LEU A 499 15.65 4.36 1.46
C LEU A 499 14.84 3.09 1.16
N ARG A 500 15.54 2.00 0.85
CA ARG A 500 14.90 0.70 0.51
C ARG A 500 14.39 -0.05 1.72
N GLU A 501 15.06 0.04 2.85
CA GLU A 501 14.63 -0.60 4.10
C GLU A 501 13.28 -0.07 4.56
N ASN A 502 12.99 1.19 4.28
CA ASN A 502 11.72 1.83 4.64
C ASN A 502 10.57 1.52 3.68
N ASN A 503 10.84 0.91 2.54
CA ASN A 503 9.79 0.50 1.61
C ASN A 503 9.35 -0.94 1.90
N ILE A 504 8.22 -1.08 2.59
CA ILE A 504 7.63 -2.35 3.05
C ILE A 504 7.47 -3.40 1.93
N LEU A 505 7.41 -2.99 0.66
CA LEU A 505 7.30 -3.91 -0.49
C LEU A 505 8.61 -4.14 -1.24
N SER A 506 9.59 -3.31 -1.04
CA SER A 506 10.83 -3.33 -1.80
C SER A 506 11.62 -4.64 -1.70
N PRO A 507 11.73 -5.36 -0.55
CA PRO A 507 12.52 -6.58 -0.49
C PRO A 507 11.93 -7.77 -1.24
N GLN A 508 10.63 -7.85 -1.46
CA GLN A 508 9.99 -9.05 -2.03
C GLN A 508 9.75 -8.95 -3.53
N ILE A 509 9.33 -7.79 -4.01
CA ILE A 509 9.39 -7.49 -5.44
C ILE A 509 10.85 -7.51 -5.88
N ASN A 510 11.77 -7.10 -5.01
CA ASN A 510 13.20 -7.26 -5.23
C ASN A 510 13.69 -8.72 -5.17
N ILE A 511 12.97 -9.70 -4.61
CA ILE A 511 13.37 -11.11 -4.80
C ILE A 511 13.16 -11.52 -6.25
N ILE A 512 11.99 -11.23 -6.81
CA ILE A 512 11.73 -11.52 -8.23
C ILE A 512 12.59 -10.60 -9.11
N THR A 513 12.71 -9.33 -8.80
CA THR A 513 13.55 -8.36 -9.52
C THR A 513 15.03 -8.71 -9.34
N ARG A 514 15.49 -9.18 -8.19
CA ARG A 514 16.87 -9.63 -7.97
C ARG A 514 17.15 -11.01 -8.57
N LEU A 515 16.20 -11.90 -8.59
CA LEU A 515 16.27 -13.14 -9.35
C LEU A 515 16.31 -12.87 -10.86
N MET A 516 15.53 -11.88 -11.32
CA MET A 516 15.52 -11.44 -12.71
C MET A 516 16.69 -10.51 -13.06
N GLN A 517 17.20 -9.71 -12.13
CA GLN A 517 18.45 -8.92 -12.27
C GLN A 517 19.68 -9.82 -12.44
N GLY A 518 19.60 -11.08 -12.04
CA GLY A 518 20.62 -12.08 -12.31
C GLY A 518 20.70 -12.53 -13.77
N ILE A 519 19.82 -12.05 -14.67
CA ILE A 519 19.85 -12.37 -16.10
C ILE A 519 19.85 -11.03 -16.88
N PRO A 520 20.98 -10.30 -16.90
CA PRO A 520 21.08 -9.11 -17.71
C PRO A 520 21.13 -9.44 -19.21
N ASN A 521 20.71 -8.50 -20.04
CA ASN A 521 20.75 -8.63 -21.49
C ASN A 521 22.19 -8.84 -22.03
N ASN A 522 23.20 -8.39 -21.27
CA ASN A 522 24.61 -8.67 -21.54
C ASN A 522 25.30 -9.17 -20.26
N PRO A 523 25.28 -10.48 -20.00
CA PRO A 523 25.85 -11.08 -18.79
C PRO A 523 27.33 -10.76 -18.61
N GLU A 524 28.13 -10.85 -19.64
CA GLU A 524 29.58 -10.68 -19.58
C GLU A 524 30.00 -9.33 -19.04
N TYR A 525 29.35 -8.25 -19.51
CA TYR A 525 29.63 -6.90 -19.04
C TYR A 525 29.21 -6.66 -17.59
N TYR A 526 27.98 -7.09 -17.24
CA TYR A 526 27.40 -6.90 -15.91
C TYR A 526 28.27 -7.54 -14.80
N TYR A 527 28.84 -8.69 -15.07
CA TYR A 527 29.59 -9.43 -14.07
C TYR A 527 31.03 -8.94 -13.88
N ASN A 528 31.60 -8.39 -14.94
CA ASN A 528 32.93 -7.79 -14.85
C ASN A 528 32.97 -6.54 -13.97
N THR A 529 31.81 -6.01 -13.59
CA THR A 529 31.71 -4.78 -12.76
C THR A 529 31.46 -5.07 -11.27
N MET A 530 31.21 -6.32 -10.87
CA MET A 530 31.04 -6.67 -9.46
C MET A 530 32.35 -6.57 -8.68
N VAL A 531 32.24 -6.02 -7.49
CA VAL A 531 33.37 -5.82 -6.57
C VAL A 531 33.19 -6.72 -5.36
N ARG A 532 34.24 -7.43 -4.97
CA ARG A 532 34.30 -8.11 -3.68
C ARG A 532 34.64 -7.09 -2.60
N ARG A 533 33.76 -6.94 -1.62
CA ARG A 533 33.89 -6.04 -0.48
C ARG A 533 34.00 -6.86 0.81
N MET A 534 35.15 -6.70 1.48
CA MET A 534 35.36 -7.14 2.86
C MET A 534 35.32 -5.90 3.74
N GLU A 535 34.32 -5.76 4.59
CA GLU A 535 34.07 -4.53 5.36
C GLU A 535 33.69 -4.84 6.80
N GLY A 536 34.38 -4.22 7.74
CA GLY A 536 33.94 -4.04 9.10
C GLY A 536 33.28 -2.68 9.26
N ARG A 537 32.10 -2.63 9.88
CA ARG A 537 31.32 -1.41 10.12
C ARG A 537 30.84 -1.37 11.55
N ILE A 538 31.02 -0.22 12.18
CA ILE A 538 30.41 0.12 13.47
C ILE A 538 29.52 1.33 13.22
N GLN A 539 28.27 1.25 13.64
CA GLN A 539 27.26 2.26 13.43
C GLN A 539 26.52 2.55 14.73
N PHE A 540 26.28 3.82 15.00
CA PHE A 540 25.45 4.31 16.09
C PHE A 540 24.23 5.03 15.50
N GLU A 541 23.03 4.64 15.94
CA GLU A 541 21.75 5.24 15.55
C GLU A 541 21.14 5.94 16.77
N ASP A 542 20.67 7.18 16.59
CA ASP A 542 20.02 7.98 17.63
C ASP A 542 18.78 8.69 17.10
N ASP A 543 17.69 8.60 17.86
CA ASP A 543 16.45 9.32 17.62
C ASP A 543 16.37 10.53 18.55
N TRP A 544 16.68 11.70 18.02
CA TRP A 544 16.64 12.94 18.80
C TRP A 544 15.22 13.33 19.21
N ASN A 545 14.28 13.10 18.29
CA ASN A 545 12.85 13.38 18.49
C ASN A 545 12.03 12.70 17.40
N ASN A 546 10.73 12.96 17.35
CA ASN A 546 9.82 12.33 16.38
C ASN A 546 10.13 12.68 14.92
N TYR A 547 10.86 13.75 14.64
CA TYR A 547 11.15 14.22 13.28
C TYR A 547 12.62 14.09 12.85
N LEU A 548 13.56 13.83 13.78
CA LEU A 548 14.99 13.75 13.48
C LEU A 548 15.59 12.42 13.95
N GLU A 549 16.09 11.64 12.99
CA GLU A 549 16.90 10.44 13.21
C GLU A 549 18.30 10.69 12.66
N THR A 550 19.29 10.27 13.40
CA THR A 550 20.71 10.39 12.98
C THR A 550 21.42 9.06 13.10
N GLN A 551 22.42 8.89 12.27
CA GLN A 551 23.38 7.79 12.38
C GLN A 551 24.79 8.28 12.14
N ALA A 552 25.74 7.76 12.90
CA ALA A 552 27.15 7.92 12.67
C ALA A 552 27.80 6.55 12.49
N TYR A 553 28.75 6.41 11.61
CA TYR A 553 29.38 5.13 11.34
C TYR A 553 30.85 5.24 10.95
N LEU A 554 31.59 4.20 11.28
CA LEU A 554 32.95 3.96 10.81
C LEU A 554 32.96 2.68 9.99
N LYS A 555 33.47 2.75 8.76
CA LYS A 555 33.72 1.63 7.88
C LYS A 555 35.22 1.46 7.66
N VAL A 556 35.71 0.25 7.74
CA VAL A 556 37.07 -0.10 7.37
C VAL A 556 37.00 -1.37 6.53
N GLY A 557 37.66 -1.34 5.38
CA GLY A 557 37.53 -2.50 4.52
C GLY A 557 38.52 -2.55 3.37
N ARG A 558 38.36 -3.61 2.61
CA ARG A 558 39.11 -3.86 1.38
C ARG A 558 38.09 -4.10 0.25
N MET A 559 38.32 -3.41 -0.86
CA MET A 559 37.57 -3.63 -2.10
C MET A 559 38.54 -4.12 -3.17
N GLY A 560 38.08 -5.12 -3.94
CA GLY A 560 38.80 -5.66 -5.08
C GLY A 560 37.86 -6.23 -6.12
N TYR A 561 38.31 -6.25 -7.36
CA TYR A 561 37.56 -6.91 -8.41
C TYR A 561 37.73 -8.42 -8.28
N GLY A 562 36.66 -9.16 -8.59
CA GLY A 562 36.79 -10.61 -8.80
C GLY A 562 37.72 -10.92 -9.97
N THR A 563 38.19 -12.16 -10.08
CA THR A 563 39.18 -12.55 -11.10
C THR A 563 38.81 -12.08 -12.52
N PRO A 564 37.56 -12.28 -13.02
CA PRO A 564 37.19 -11.78 -14.34
C PRO A 564 37.23 -10.24 -14.45
N SER A 565 36.77 -9.52 -13.43
CA SER A 565 36.77 -8.05 -13.46
C SER A 565 38.18 -7.47 -13.35
N ARG A 566 39.08 -8.10 -12.58
CA ARG A 566 40.47 -7.71 -12.48
C ARG A 566 41.20 -7.85 -13.82
N ASP A 567 40.99 -8.94 -14.49
CA ASP A 567 41.59 -9.19 -15.82
C ASP A 567 41.02 -8.21 -16.86
N TYR A 568 39.75 -7.85 -16.73
CA TYR A 568 39.09 -6.91 -17.62
C TYR A 568 39.54 -5.47 -17.42
N TYR A 569 39.64 -5.00 -16.16
CA TYR A 569 39.88 -3.58 -15.84
C TYR A 569 41.32 -3.27 -15.38
N GLY A 570 42.12 -4.28 -15.08
CA GLY A 570 43.50 -4.09 -14.64
C GLY A 570 43.68 -3.31 -13.33
N GLN A 571 42.62 -3.18 -12.53
CA GLN A 571 42.63 -2.33 -11.31
C GLN A 571 43.07 -3.13 -10.07
N PRO A 572 43.92 -2.55 -9.23
CA PRO A 572 44.36 -3.18 -8.00
C PRO A 572 43.26 -3.13 -6.94
N THR A 573 43.37 -4.03 -5.99
CA THR A 573 42.63 -3.99 -4.74
C THR A 573 43.05 -2.76 -3.92
N PHE A 574 42.11 -2.14 -3.21
CA PHE A 574 42.42 -1.02 -2.32
C PHE A 574 41.80 -1.21 -0.93
N LEU A 575 42.53 -0.66 0.06
CA LEU A 575 42.06 -0.52 1.42
C LEU A 575 41.36 0.83 1.55
N TYR A 576 40.35 0.90 2.39
CA TYR A 576 39.67 2.16 2.69
C TYR A 576 39.21 2.22 4.14
N ALA A 577 39.14 3.45 4.65
CA ALA A 577 38.50 3.76 5.91
C ALA A 577 37.59 4.98 5.70
N THR A 578 36.39 4.96 6.22
CA THR A 578 35.40 6.02 6.03
C THR A 578 34.64 6.28 7.33
N LEU A 579 34.71 7.53 7.79
CA LEU A 579 33.85 8.06 8.84
C LEU A 579 32.67 8.77 8.18
N GLY A 580 31.46 8.39 8.55
CA GLY A 580 30.25 8.97 7.96
C GLY A 580 29.22 9.32 9.01
N ALA A 581 28.38 10.29 8.67
CA ALA A 581 27.20 10.66 9.42
C ALA A 581 26.04 10.92 8.45
N SER A 582 24.83 10.59 8.86
CA SER A 582 23.64 10.95 8.11
C SER A 582 22.49 11.32 9.04
N ALA A 583 21.61 12.16 8.54
CA ALA A 583 20.41 12.61 9.21
C ALA A 583 19.19 12.35 8.31
N ARG A 584 18.12 11.90 8.92
CA ARG A 584 16.79 11.77 8.28
C ARG A 584 15.83 12.68 9.01
N ILE A 585 15.20 13.58 8.28
CA ILE A 585 14.23 14.54 8.78
C ILE A 585 12.88 14.19 8.16
N SER A 586 11.91 13.88 8.99
CA SER A 586 10.53 13.54 8.57
C SER A 586 9.53 14.10 9.57
N PHE A 587 8.60 14.92 9.10
CA PHE A 587 7.62 15.56 9.97
C PHE A 587 6.36 14.70 10.09
N ASN A 588 5.79 14.62 11.30
CA ASN A 588 4.56 13.88 11.62
C ASN A 588 4.51 12.43 11.09
N GLU A 589 5.67 11.81 10.89
CA GLU A 589 5.75 10.42 10.46
C GLU A 589 5.58 9.49 11.66
N ARG A 590 4.67 8.55 11.54
CA ARG A 590 4.49 7.52 12.56
C ARG A 590 5.54 6.43 12.39
N LYS A 591 6.22 6.10 13.49
CA LYS A 591 7.26 5.09 13.55
C LYS A 591 6.78 3.93 14.41
N VAL A 592 6.99 2.72 13.94
CA VAL A 592 6.67 1.50 14.68
C VAL A 592 7.92 0.65 14.78
N ASP A 593 8.35 0.43 16.01
CA ASP A 593 9.52 -0.39 16.32
C ASP A 593 9.11 -1.83 16.59
N SER A 594 9.82 -2.77 15.97
CA SER A 594 9.69 -4.20 16.20
C SER A 594 11.09 -4.77 16.37
N TYR A 595 11.48 -5.09 17.59
CA TYR A 595 12.82 -5.53 17.97
C TYR A 595 13.87 -4.54 17.46
N PHE A 596 14.80 -4.92 16.59
CA PHE A 596 15.81 -4.03 15.99
C PHE A 596 15.39 -3.41 14.66
N HIS A 597 14.18 -3.72 14.19
CA HIS A 597 13.64 -3.21 12.93
C HIS A 597 12.67 -2.07 13.20
N ARG A 598 12.83 -0.97 12.47
CA ARG A 598 11.89 0.14 12.46
C ARG A 598 11.12 0.18 11.16
N ARG A 599 9.83 0.42 11.26
CA ARG A 599 8.97 0.68 10.12
C ARG A 599 8.45 2.11 10.20
N HIS A 600 8.60 2.83 9.10
CA HIS A 600 8.07 4.17 8.94
C HIS A 600 6.76 4.09 8.19
N ILE A 601 5.72 4.69 8.78
CA ILE A 601 4.41 4.83 8.12
C ILE A 601 4.42 6.18 7.45
N TYR A 602 4.61 6.15 6.13
CA TYR A 602 4.72 7.35 5.33
C TYR A 602 3.47 8.22 5.46
N ASN A 603 3.67 9.48 5.81
CA ASN A 603 2.69 10.55 5.67
C ASN A 603 2.98 11.32 4.36
N HIS A 604 2.09 12.17 3.92
CA HIS A 604 2.25 12.93 2.67
C HIS A 604 3.23 14.12 2.78
N LEU A 605 4.07 14.16 3.81
CA LEU A 605 5.06 15.22 4.00
C LEU A 605 6.43 14.81 3.44
N PRO A 606 7.26 15.77 3.05
CA PRO A 606 8.59 15.49 2.50
C PRO A 606 9.51 14.86 3.54
N ILE A 607 10.35 13.93 3.09
CA ILE A 607 11.42 13.31 3.85
C ILE A 607 12.75 13.77 3.28
N ILE A 608 13.60 14.33 4.13
CA ILE A 608 14.90 14.84 3.75
C ILE A 608 15.98 13.94 4.36
N TYR A 609 16.93 13.52 3.56
CA TYR A 609 18.14 12.81 3.98
C TYR A 609 19.36 13.64 3.66
N LEU A 610 20.22 13.79 4.65
CA LEU A 610 21.52 14.44 4.54
C LEU A 610 22.59 13.42 4.90
N GLY A 611 23.65 13.33 4.12
CA GLY A 611 24.78 12.44 4.37
C GLY A 611 26.10 13.14 4.13
N ALA A 612 27.06 12.87 5.00
CA ALA A 612 28.44 13.34 4.86
C ALA A 612 29.38 12.20 5.21
N GLU A 613 30.40 11.99 4.39
CA GLU A 613 31.46 11.02 4.59
C GLU A 613 32.84 11.69 4.43
N LEU A 614 33.76 11.34 5.30
CA LEU A 614 35.18 11.61 5.17
C LEU A 614 35.92 10.27 5.15
N GLY A 615 36.69 10.03 4.13
CA GLY A 615 37.38 8.77 3.96
C GLY A 615 38.83 8.90 3.51
N SER A 616 39.51 7.81 3.62
CA SER A 616 40.83 7.62 3.05
C SER A 616 40.90 6.26 2.37
N TYR A 617 41.73 6.17 1.34
CA TYR A 617 42.00 4.90 0.68
C TYR A 617 43.46 4.81 0.25
N GLN A 618 43.90 3.56 0.06
CA GLN A 618 45.25 3.24 -0.42
C GLN A 618 45.17 2.04 -1.37
N THR A 619 45.71 2.20 -2.57
CA THR A 619 45.87 1.08 -3.52
C THR A 619 47.22 0.40 -3.31
N GLU A 620 47.40 -0.82 -3.79
CA GLU A 620 48.64 -1.59 -3.69
C GLU A 620 49.88 -0.84 -4.30
N ASP A 621 49.60 0.02 -5.30
CA ASP A 621 50.65 0.78 -6.02
C ASP A 621 50.98 2.14 -5.38
N MET A 622 50.26 2.52 -4.30
CA MET A 622 50.43 3.81 -3.64
C MET A 622 51.25 3.71 -2.37
N LEU A 623 52.22 4.62 -2.22
CA LEU A 623 53.00 4.75 -1.01
C LEU A 623 52.29 5.47 0.14
N SER A 624 51.17 6.18 -0.14
CA SER A 624 50.47 7.01 0.84
C SER A 624 48.96 6.92 0.68
N TYR A 625 48.21 7.12 1.76
CA TYR A 625 46.76 7.25 1.75
C TYR A 625 46.31 8.52 1.05
N ARG A 626 45.21 8.43 0.32
CA ARG A 626 44.53 9.60 -0.25
C ARG A 626 43.21 9.83 0.47
N MET A 627 42.94 11.09 0.77
CA MET A 627 41.71 11.51 1.45
C MET A 627 40.64 11.89 0.43
N TYR A 628 39.39 11.66 0.80
CA TYR A 628 38.23 12.10 0.05
C TYR A 628 37.08 12.49 0.99
N GLY A 629 36.14 13.27 0.46
CA GLY A 629 34.87 13.60 1.13
C GLY A 629 33.71 13.36 0.20
N HIS A 630 32.55 13.00 0.76
CA HIS A 630 31.32 12.81 -0.01
C HIS A 630 30.15 13.47 0.73
N LEU A 631 29.45 14.39 0.07
CA LEU A 631 28.22 15.01 0.55
C LEU A 631 27.05 14.55 -0.29
N GLN A 632 25.93 14.23 0.36
CA GLN A 632 24.73 13.72 -0.28
C GLN A 632 23.49 14.40 0.30
N LEU A 633 22.55 14.71 -0.57
CA LEU A 633 21.21 15.19 -0.24
C LEU A 633 20.18 14.34 -1.01
N MET A 634 19.13 13.89 -0.33
CA MET A 634 17.98 13.31 -0.96
C MET A 634 16.70 13.92 -0.39
N LEU A 635 15.75 14.19 -1.26
CA LEU A 635 14.41 14.65 -0.92
C LEU A 635 13.41 13.70 -1.57
N ARG A 636 12.64 13.03 -0.74
CA ARG A 636 11.52 12.20 -1.18
C ARG A 636 10.21 12.82 -0.74
N HIS A 637 9.27 12.95 -1.68
CA HIS A 637 7.95 13.46 -1.36
C HIS A 637 6.90 12.81 -2.25
N LYS A 638 5.79 12.42 -1.64
CA LYS A 638 4.60 11.95 -2.32
C LYS A 638 3.50 12.99 -2.12
N VAL A 639 3.30 13.81 -3.14
CA VAL A 639 2.26 14.84 -3.14
C VAL A 639 0.92 14.21 -3.48
N ASP A 640 -0.06 14.40 -2.62
CA ASP A 640 -1.45 14.07 -2.94
C ASP A 640 -2.07 15.25 -3.67
N LEU A 641 -2.45 15.03 -4.93
CA LEU A 641 -3.11 16.01 -5.78
C LEU A 641 -4.64 15.85 -5.75
N GLY A 642 -5.15 15.16 -4.75
CA GLY A 642 -6.56 14.85 -4.59
C GLY A 642 -7.09 14.01 -5.74
N ILE A 643 -8.12 14.48 -6.44
CA ILE A 643 -8.72 13.77 -7.58
C ILE A 643 -7.74 13.61 -8.73
N ALA A 644 -6.76 14.52 -8.89
CA ALA A 644 -5.70 14.40 -9.90
C ALA A 644 -4.65 13.34 -9.54
N GLY A 645 -4.87 12.56 -8.49
CA GLY A 645 -4.02 11.44 -8.11
C GLY A 645 -2.81 11.82 -7.29
N ASN A 646 -1.70 11.12 -7.47
CA ASN A 646 -0.49 11.26 -6.66
C ASN A 646 0.73 11.47 -7.53
N LEU A 647 1.62 12.36 -7.08
CA LEU A 647 2.96 12.54 -7.61
C LEU A 647 3.99 12.08 -6.58
N ASP A 648 4.71 10.98 -6.86
CA ASP A 648 5.83 10.49 -6.04
C ASP A 648 7.14 10.88 -6.72
N TYR A 649 7.97 11.68 -6.05
CA TYR A 649 9.26 12.08 -6.61
C TYR A 649 10.41 11.92 -5.62
N LEU A 650 11.58 11.63 -6.17
CA LEU A 650 12.86 11.52 -5.49
C LEU A 650 13.87 12.42 -6.18
N LEU A 651 14.35 13.42 -5.47
CA LEU A 651 15.45 14.26 -5.88
C LEU A 651 16.72 13.82 -5.13
N GLN A 652 17.79 13.60 -5.85
CA GLN A 652 19.09 13.27 -5.28
C GLN A 652 20.14 14.24 -5.82
N ALA A 653 21.03 14.67 -4.94
CA ALA A 653 22.19 15.49 -5.31
C ALA A 653 23.40 15.10 -4.45
N GLY A 654 24.58 15.24 -4.97
CA GLY A 654 25.79 14.97 -4.21
C GLY A 654 27.04 15.47 -4.87
N MET A 655 28.13 15.46 -4.07
CA MET A 655 29.45 15.92 -4.47
C MET A 655 30.54 15.13 -3.76
N ILE A 656 31.51 14.66 -4.52
CA ILE A 656 32.71 13.95 -4.04
C ILE A 656 33.90 14.86 -4.22
N PHE A 657 34.63 15.05 -3.14
CA PHE A 657 35.87 15.84 -3.08
C PHE A 657 37.06 14.89 -2.99
N GLY A 658 38.16 15.27 -3.62
CA GLY A 658 39.32 14.41 -3.71
C GLY A 658 39.22 13.36 -4.81
N ARG A 659 40.33 12.76 -5.16
CA ARG A 659 40.41 11.71 -6.19
C ARG A 659 40.04 10.38 -5.58
N VAL A 660 39.08 9.65 -6.13
CA VAL A 660 38.66 8.35 -5.63
C VAL A 660 38.70 7.28 -6.70
N PRO A 661 38.90 5.99 -6.33
CA PRO A 661 38.76 4.89 -7.27
C PRO A 661 37.29 4.70 -7.65
N TYR A 662 37.08 4.09 -8.80
CA TYR A 662 35.78 3.88 -9.42
C TYR A 662 34.65 3.40 -8.48
N PRO A 663 34.85 2.37 -7.61
CA PRO A 663 33.77 1.90 -6.75
C PRO A 663 33.30 2.90 -5.68
N LEU A 664 34.03 3.99 -5.47
CA LEU A 664 33.67 5.08 -4.55
C LEU A 664 33.03 6.27 -5.28
N LEU A 665 32.96 6.29 -6.61
CA LEU A 665 32.22 7.28 -7.37
C LEU A 665 30.70 7.04 -7.25
N HIS A 666 29.93 8.09 -7.53
CA HIS A 666 28.49 7.93 -7.70
C HIS A 666 28.17 7.33 -9.06
N ILE A 667 27.50 6.19 -9.06
CA ILE A 667 27.02 5.52 -10.26
C ILE A 667 25.52 5.60 -10.29
N PHE A 668 24.96 6.14 -11.40
CA PHE A 668 23.52 6.22 -11.54
C PHE A 668 22.91 4.83 -11.65
N ALA A 669 21.97 4.56 -10.76
CA ALA A 669 21.34 3.25 -10.65
C ALA A 669 20.47 2.95 -11.88
N SER A 670 20.78 1.89 -12.60
CA SER A 670 20.06 1.40 -13.77
C SER A 670 19.26 0.14 -13.50
N ASN A 671 18.31 -0.16 -14.38
CA ASN A 671 17.51 -1.37 -14.34
C ASN A 671 17.36 -1.97 -15.72
N GLN A 672 18.14 -3.00 -16.02
CA GLN A 672 18.08 -3.71 -17.30
C GLN A 672 17.04 -4.83 -17.36
N THR A 673 16.23 -4.99 -16.31
CA THR A 673 15.17 -6.00 -16.28
C THR A 673 13.86 -5.46 -16.83
N HIS A 674 12.93 -6.34 -17.17
CA HIS A 674 11.57 -5.94 -17.56
C HIS A 674 10.70 -5.47 -16.39
N ALA A 675 11.14 -5.67 -15.14
CA ALA A 675 10.44 -5.21 -13.97
C ALA A 675 10.65 -3.69 -13.77
N PHE A 676 9.57 -2.95 -13.55
CA PHE A 676 9.63 -1.52 -13.29
C PHE A 676 10.13 -1.21 -11.86
N ASP A 677 11.08 -0.28 -11.76
CA ASP A 677 11.58 0.26 -10.49
C ASP A 677 11.56 1.79 -10.54
N ASN A 678 10.86 2.42 -9.59
CA ASN A 678 10.71 3.89 -9.52
C ASN A 678 12.04 4.60 -9.28
N HIS A 679 13.01 3.93 -8.65
CA HIS A 679 14.26 4.54 -8.18
C HIS A 679 15.47 4.15 -9.02
N ARG A 680 15.26 3.58 -10.21
CA ARG A 680 16.29 3.21 -11.17
C ARG A 680 15.92 3.66 -12.57
N PHE A 681 16.90 4.07 -13.35
CA PHE A 681 16.70 4.39 -14.76
C PHE A 681 16.42 3.11 -15.55
N SER A 682 15.38 3.12 -16.34
CA SER A 682 14.83 1.94 -17.01
C SER A 682 15.56 1.56 -18.29
N LEU A 683 16.17 2.54 -18.99
CA LEU A 683 16.84 2.36 -20.28
C LEU A 683 18.33 2.74 -20.24
N MET A 684 18.83 3.20 -19.10
CA MET A 684 20.25 3.44 -18.88
C MET A 684 20.98 2.09 -18.79
N ASN A 685 22.07 1.93 -19.50
CA ASN A 685 22.92 0.76 -19.35
C ASN A 685 23.57 0.74 -17.96
N THR A 686 23.79 -0.44 -17.41
CA THR A 686 24.48 -0.58 -16.12
C THR A 686 25.89 0.02 -16.22
N TYR A 687 26.27 0.85 -15.26
CA TYR A 687 27.56 1.56 -15.24
C TYR A 687 27.81 2.52 -16.41
N GLN A 688 26.80 2.92 -17.14
CA GLN A 688 26.93 3.84 -18.24
C GLN A 688 27.48 5.21 -17.79
N TYR A 689 26.98 5.71 -16.64
CA TYR A 689 27.35 7.00 -16.12
C TYR A 689 27.87 6.91 -14.68
N ALA A 690 28.99 7.60 -14.46
CA ALA A 690 29.60 7.85 -13.16
C ALA A 690 29.83 9.36 -13.00
N ALA A 691 29.74 9.88 -11.78
CA ALA A 691 29.91 11.30 -11.51
C ALA A 691 30.54 11.53 -10.14
N ASP A 692 31.29 12.64 -10.03
CA ASP A 692 31.75 13.20 -8.76
C ASP A 692 30.84 14.34 -8.28
N ARG A 693 30.04 14.93 -9.17
CA ARG A 693 29.00 15.91 -8.87
C ARG A 693 27.76 15.52 -9.66
N TYR A 694 26.65 15.36 -8.97
CA TYR A 694 25.46 14.81 -9.60
C TYR A 694 24.18 15.39 -9.02
N VAL A 695 23.18 15.40 -9.88
CA VAL A 695 21.78 15.62 -9.52
C VAL A 695 20.90 14.67 -10.35
N SER A 696 19.92 14.09 -9.71
CA SER A 696 18.91 13.28 -10.41
C SER A 696 17.53 13.52 -9.83
N LEU A 697 16.54 13.50 -10.71
CA LEU A 697 15.11 13.57 -10.39
C LEU A 697 14.42 12.34 -10.96
N GLN A 698 13.62 11.68 -10.15
CA GLN A 698 12.77 10.57 -10.54
C GLN A 698 11.36 10.89 -10.06
N ALA A 699 10.42 11.05 -10.98
CA ALA A 699 9.06 11.44 -10.70
C ALA A 699 8.09 10.49 -11.38
N LEU A 700 7.08 10.05 -10.65
CA LEU A 700 5.99 9.20 -11.13
C LEU A 700 4.67 9.81 -10.72
N TRP A 701 3.87 10.20 -11.69
CA TRP A 701 2.49 10.60 -11.49
C TRP A 701 1.54 9.44 -11.77
N ASN A 702 0.60 9.21 -10.85
CA ASN A 702 -0.50 8.27 -11.00
C ASN A 702 -1.80 9.06 -10.92
N GLY A 703 -2.50 9.21 -12.04
CA GLY A 703 -3.71 10.01 -12.15
C GLY A 703 -4.96 9.35 -11.56
N LYS A 704 -4.87 8.09 -11.12
CA LYS A 704 -5.98 7.34 -10.50
C LYS A 704 -7.29 7.33 -11.32
N GLY A 705 -7.17 7.44 -12.65
CA GLY A 705 -8.28 7.38 -13.58
C GLY A 705 -8.91 8.73 -13.90
N ILE A 706 -8.26 9.84 -13.58
CA ILE A 706 -8.81 11.19 -13.89
C ILE A 706 -9.18 11.35 -15.37
N LEU A 707 -8.41 10.75 -16.29
CA LEU A 707 -8.69 10.74 -17.72
C LEU A 707 -9.55 9.53 -18.11
N PHE A 708 -9.16 8.32 -17.72
CA PHE A 708 -9.83 7.09 -18.14
C PHE A 708 -11.26 6.97 -17.63
N ASN A 709 -11.58 7.50 -16.44
CA ASN A 709 -12.94 7.52 -15.92
C ASN A 709 -13.90 8.44 -16.68
N GLN A 710 -13.37 9.33 -17.55
CA GLN A 710 -14.21 10.18 -18.41
C GLN A 710 -14.59 9.49 -19.72
N ILE A 711 -13.89 8.40 -20.09
CA ILE A 711 -14.10 7.72 -21.37
C ILE A 711 -15.15 6.62 -21.19
N PRO A 712 -16.32 6.71 -21.84
CA PRO A 712 -17.34 5.66 -21.81
C PRO A 712 -16.75 4.31 -22.22
N GLY A 713 -17.06 3.25 -21.49
CA GLY A 713 -16.52 1.91 -21.70
C GLY A 713 -15.19 1.68 -20.94
N ILE A 714 -14.18 2.53 -21.09
CA ILE A 714 -12.89 2.39 -20.37
C ILE A 714 -13.05 2.56 -18.87
N ARG A 715 -13.90 3.47 -18.42
CA ARG A 715 -14.18 3.72 -16.98
C ARG A 715 -14.56 2.47 -16.19
N TYR A 716 -15.21 1.48 -16.83
CA TYR A 716 -15.57 0.23 -16.16
C TYR A 716 -14.37 -0.69 -15.90
N LEU A 717 -13.27 -0.48 -16.59
CA LEU A 717 -12.01 -1.22 -16.37
C LEU A 717 -11.22 -0.67 -15.19
N ARG A 718 -11.59 0.51 -14.66
CA ARG A 718 -10.95 1.19 -13.53
C ARG A 718 -9.44 1.35 -13.72
N LEU A 719 -9.00 1.60 -14.96
CA LEU A 719 -7.60 1.80 -15.28
C LEU A 719 -7.09 3.15 -14.78
N HIS A 720 -5.79 3.20 -14.48
CA HIS A 720 -5.10 4.43 -14.08
C HIS A 720 -4.10 4.83 -15.16
N GLU A 721 -4.08 6.10 -15.52
CA GLU A 721 -3.00 6.67 -16.29
C GLU A 721 -1.77 6.90 -15.42
N LEU A 722 -0.61 6.55 -15.95
CA LEU A 722 0.68 6.68 -15.30
C LEU A 722 1.62 7.50 -16.19
N PHE A 723 2.34 8.44 -15.62
CA PHE A 723 3.36 9.20 -16.31
C PHE A 723 4.64 9.25 -15.48
N GLU A 724 5.77 8.90 -16.10
CA GLU A 724 7.08 8.87 -15.48
C GLU A 724 8.01 9.88 -16.16
N CYS A 725 8.81 10.57 -15.34
CA CYS A 725 9.90 11.43 -15.80
C CYS A 725 11.13 11.17 -14.95
N LYS A 726 12.25 10.78 -15.58
CA LYS A 726 13.53 10.57 -14.90
C LYS A 726 14.62 11.37 -15.59
N ILE A 727 15.35 12.13 -14.80
CA ILE A 727 16.42 13.00 -15.28
C ILE A 727 17.66 12.73 -14.44
N ALA A 728 18.81 12.61 -15.10
CA ALA A 728 20.11 12.56 -14.43
C ALA A 728 21.08 13.53 -15.12
N TYR A 729 21.83 14.25 -14.31
CA TYR A 729 22.91 15.11 -14.78
C TYR A 729 24.09 15.00 -13.82
N GLY A 730 25.31 15.05 -14.35
CA GLY A 730 26.49 14.97 -13.53
C GLY A 730 27.74 15.40 -14.27
N ALA A 731 28.80 15.60 -13.51
CA ALA A 731 30.12 15.90 -14.04
C ALA A 731 31.14 14.95 -13.40
N LEU A 732 32.19 14.71 -14.14
CA LEU A 732 33.33 13.92 -13.69
C LEU A 732 34.59 14.75 -13.93
N HIS A 733 35.29 15.11 -12.84
CA HIS A 733 36.51 15.89 -12.94
C HIS A 733 37.61 15.11 -13.65
N TYR A 734 38.53 15.81 -14.31
CA TYR A 734 39.62 15.20 -15.08
C TYR A 734 40.44 14.20 -14.23
N ASP A 735 40.71 14.50 -12.97
CA ASP A 735 41.46 13.63 -12.07
C ASP A 735 40.74 12.31 -11.81
N HIS A 736 39.42 12.31 -11.77
CA HIS A 736 38.61 11.09 -11.66
C HIS A 736 38.55 10.31 -12.95
N GLN A 737 38.50 10.96 -14.09
CA GLN A 737 38.58 10.31 -15.40
C GLN A 737 39.83 9.45 -15.56
N SER A 738 40.95 9.90 -14.98
CA SER A 738 42.23 9.16 -15.00
C SER A 738 42.26 7.92 -14.13
N VAL A 739 41.30 7.70 -13.23
CA VAL A 739 41.22 6.51 -12.36
C VAL A 739 40.06 5.57 -12.73
N LEU A 740 39.30 5.89 -13.79
CA LEU A 740 38.31 4.97 -14.31
C LEU A 740 39.01 3.73 -14.83
N PRO A 741 38.43 2.54 -14.63
CA PRO A 741 38.96 1.31 -15.17
C PRO A 741 38.94 1.34 -16.70
N PHE A 742 40.10 1.21 -17.30
CA PHE A 742 40.19 1.00 -18.73
C PHE A 742 40.37 -0.49 -19.02
N PRO A 743 39.63 -1.01 -19.99
CA PRO A 743 39.77 -2.39 -20.44
C PRO A 743 41.20 -2.65 -20.94
N THR A 744 41.77 -3.78 -20.54
CA THR A 744 43.15 -4.14 -20.87
C THR A 744 43.29 -4.84 -22.21
N THR A 745 42.24 -5.53 -22.66
CA THR A 745 42.21 -6.22 -23.95
C THR A 745 41.56 -5.41 -25.04
N GLU A 746 41.95 -5.59 -26.30
CA GLU A 746 41.33 -4.88 -27.45
C GLU A 746 39.82 -5.11 -27.54
N HIS A 747 39.37 -6.34 -27.34
CA HIS A 747 37.94 -6.67 -27.30
C HIS A 747 37.19 -5.94 -26.18
N SER A 748 37.76 -5.85 -25.00
CA SER A 748 37.19 -5.12 -23.87
C SER A 748 37.13 -3.60 -24.09
N LYS A 749 38.15 -3.05 -24.75
CA LYS A 749 38.18 -1.62 -25.14
C LYS A 749 37.07 -1.32 -26.16
N GLU A 750 36.87 -2.20 -27.12
CA GLU A 750 35.82 -2.07 -28.11
C GLU A 750 34.43 -2.11 -27.48
N GLN A 751 34.19 -3.03 -26.57
CA GLN A 751 32.94 -3.11 -25.80
C GLN A 751 32.72 -1.87 -24.92
N ALA A 752 33.75 -1.42 -24.19
CA ALA A 752 33.63 -0.22 -23.34
C ALA A 752 33.28 1.03 -24.15
N SER A 753 33.90 1.19 -25.33
CA SER A 753 33.59 2.27 -26.25
C SER A 753 32.18 2.17 -26.81
N ALA A 754 31.76 0.98 -27.21
CA ALA A 754 30.45 0.70 -27.77
C ALA A 754 29.30 1.04 -26.79
N TYR A 755 29.44 0.67 -25.50
CA TYR A 755 28.42 0.91 -24.48
C TYR A 755 28.57 2.27 -23.77
N SER A 756 29.53 3.10 -24.13
CA SER A 756 29.79 4.42 -23.54
C SER A 756 29.94 4.38 -22.02
N LEU A 757 30.73 3.42 -21.52
CA LEU A 757 30.79 3.08 -20.10
C LEU A 757 31.55 4.14 -19.29
N LEU A 758 31.05 4.40 -18.08
CA LEU A 758 31.67 5.24 -17.03
C LEU A 758 31.95 6.67 -17.52
N ASN A 759 31.17 7.21 -18.42
CA ASN A 759 31.22 8.61 -18.79
C ASN A 759 30.37 9.46 -17.85
N ALA A 760 30.72 10.74 -17.70
CA ALA A 760 29.79 11.68 -17.11
C ALA A 760 28.69 12.01 -18.12
N PRO A 761 27.41 12.17 -17.71
CA PRO A 761 26.39 12.65 -18.60
C PRO A 761 26.63 14.14 -18.91
N THR A 762 27.35 14.43 -20.00
CA THR A 762 27.69 15.81 -20.43
C THR A 762 26.47 16.61 -20.85
N THR A 763 25.38 15.92 -21.19
CA THR A 763 24.05 16.47 -21.41
C THR A 763 23.09 15.79 -20.43
N PRO A 764 22.01 16.44 -19.97
CA PRO A 764 21.04 15.78 -19.12
C PRO A 764 20.53 14.49 -19.76
N TYR A 765 20.63 13.37 -19.05
CA TYR A 765 20.03 12.10 -19.41
C TYR A 765 18.56 12.16 -19.05
N VAL A 766 17.67 11.88 -20.01
CA VAL A 766 16.21 11.97 -19.81
C VAL A 766 15.52 10.71 -20.29
N GLU A 767 14.66 10.15 -19.44
CA GLU A 767 13.69 9.12 -19.77
C GLU A 767 12.28 9.63 -19.48
N LEU A 768 11.34 9.38 -20.37
CA LEU A 768 9.92 9.58 -20.16
C LEU A 768 9.19 8.25 -20.30
N GLY A 769 8.24 8.01 -19.41
CA GLY A 769 7.40 6.83 -19.43
C GLY A 769 5.93 7.19 -19.45
N VAL A 770 5.15 6.46 -20.23
CA VAL A 770 3.69 6.46 -20.17
C VAL A 770 3.21 5.07 -19.85
N GLY A 771 2.19 4.96 -19.00
CA GLY A 771 1.76 3.65 -18.54
C GLY A 771 0.28 3.57 -18.25
N ILE A 772 -0.15 2.33 -18.15
CA ILE A 772 -1.50 1.97 -17.71
C ILE A 772 -1.36 1.18 -16.43
N GLY A 773 -1.95 1.68 -15.37
CA GLY A 773 -2.03 1.03 -14.07
C GLY A 773 -3.37 0.37 -13.84
N ASN A 774 -3.41 -0.39 -12.75
CA ASN A 774 -4.62 -1.08 -12.30
C ASN A 774 -5.13 -2.17 -13.25
N ILE A 775 -4.26 -2.72 -14.09
CA ILE A 775 -4.60 -3.85 -14.97
C ILE A 775 -4.91 -5.05 -14.08
N PHE A 776 -6.13 -5.60 -14.18
CA PHE A 776 -6.63 -6.65 -13.29
C PHE A 776 -6.47 -6.35 -11.79
N ARG A 777 -6.50 -5.07 -11.41
CA ARG A 777 -6.33 -4.53 -10.04
C ARG A 777 -4.94 -4.71 -9.42
N ILE A 778 -3.99 -5.34 -10.10
CA ILE A 778 -2.65 -5.65 -9.56
C ILE A 778 -1.50 -5.31 -10.50
N GLY A 779 -1.76 -5.06 -11.77
CA GLY A 779 -0.75 -4.88 -12.79
C GLY A 779 -0.56 -3.45 -13.22
N GLU A 780 0.66 -3.10 -13.55
CA GLU A 780 1.03 -1.85 -14.20
C GLU A 780 1.96 -2.16 -15.37
N LEU A 781 1.74 -1.49 -16.49
CA LEU A 781 2.53 -1.62 -17.70
C LEU A 781 3.01 -0.23 -18.13
N TYR A 782 4.29 -0.11 -18.44
CA TYR A 782 4.93 1.15 -18.84
C TYR A 782 5.63 0.99 -20.20
N GLY A 783 5.41 1.93 -21.10
CA GLY A 783 6.27 2.19 -22.25
C GLY A 783 7.22 3.32 -21.89
N VAL A 784 8.51 3.03 -21.83
CA VAL A 784 9.56 3.99 -21.45
C VAL A 784 10.35 4.37 -22.68
N PHE A 785 10.67 5.65 -22.82
CA PHE A 785 11.38 6.23 -23.96
C PHE A 785 12.58 7.03 -23.44
N ARG A 786 13.75 6.75 -23.99
CA ARG A 786 14.98 7.51 -23.77
C ARG A 786 15.02 8.65 -24.78
N LEU A 787 15.26 9.86 -24.31
CA LEU A 787 15.28 11.06 -25.15
C LEU A 787 16.68 11.56 -25.49
N THR A 788 17.69 11.07 -24.77
CA THR A 788 19.08 11.53 -24.92
C THR A 788 19.98 10.38 -25.35
N ASP A 789 21.02 10.69 -26.11
CA ASP A 789 22.05 9.74 -26.57
C ASP A 789 21.45 8.52 -27.32
N ILE A 790 20.45 8.81 -28.15
CA ILE A 790 19.68 7.83 -28.91
C ILE A 790 20.39 7.32 -30.17
N HIS A 791 21.46 8.02 -30.59
CA HIS A 791 22.19 7.68 -31.81
C HIS A 791 23.17 6.53 -31.63
N ASN A 792 23.49 6.19 -30.40
CA ASN A 792 24.34 5.03 -30.10
C ASN A 792 23.51 3.75 -30.26
N PRO A 793 23.87 2.83 -31.18
CA PRO A 793 23.09 1.63 -31.46
C PRO A 793 23.01 0.67 -30.28
N TYR A 794 23.90 0.77 -29.29
CA TYR A 794 23.91 -0.03 -28.07
C TYR A 794 23.00 0.53 -26.97
N ASN A 795 22.44 1.71 -27.17
CA ASN A 795 21.54 2.33 -26.22
C ASN A 795 20.08 2.04 -26.60
N PRO A 796 19.32 1.35 -25.76
CA PRO A 796 17.89 1.18 -26.03
C PRO A 796 17.19 2.54 -25.96
N TRP A 797 16.47 2.90 -27.04
CA TRP A 797 15.71 4.15 -27.09
C TRP A 797 14.28 3.98 -26.57
N TRP A 798 13.77 2.75 -26.45
CA TRP A 798 12.49 2.43 -25.87
C TRP A 798 12.49 1.05 -25.23
N GLY A 799 11.54 0.82 -24.32
CA GLY A 799 11.37 -0.50 -23.72
C GLY A 799 10.06 -0.58 -22.95
N ILE A 800 9.61 -1.81 -22.75
CA ILE A 800 8.42 -2.09 -21.95
C ILE A 800 8.86 -2.55 -20.56
N ARG A 801 8.19 -2.04 -19.53
CA ARG A 801 8.39 -2.41 -18.13
C ARG A 801 7.06 -2.76 -17.50
N PHE A 802 7.06 -3.72 -16.60
CA PHE A 802 5.87 -4.09 -15.84
C PHE A 802 6.13 -4.07 -14.34
N ARG A 803 5.08 -3.81 -13.57
CA ARG A 803 5.11 -3.87 -12.11
C ARG A 803 3.85 -4.55 -11.61
N LEU A 804 4.00 -5.41 -10.59
CA LEU A 804 2.88 -5.88 -9.80
C LEU A 804 2.72 -4.93 -8.60
N SER A 805 1.58 -4.30 -8.51
CA SER A 805 1.21 -3.36 -7.43
C SER A 805 -0.21 -3.68 -7.01
N LEU A 806 -0.38 -4.00 -5.74
CA LEU A 806 -1.73 -4.03 -5.17
C LEU A 806 -2.21 -2.57 -5.16
N GLY A 807 -3.01 -2.18 -6.11
CA GLY A 807 -3.48 -0.80 -6.33
C GLY A 807 -4.42 -0.30 -5.22
N MET A 808 -3.89 -0.26 -3.97
CA MET A 808 -4.59 0.26 -2.79
C MET A 808 -3.94 1.56 -2.36
#